data_3c37933de365d7f56a9bda6e2a6b564d
#
_entry.id   3c37933de365d7f56a9bda6e2a6b564d
#
_cell.length_a   1.000
_cell.length_b   1.000
_cell.length_c   1.000
_cell.angle_alpha   90.00
_cell.angle_beta   90.00
_cell.angle_gamma   90.00
#
_symmetry.space_group_name_H-M   'P 1'
#
loop_
_entity.id
_entity.type
_entity.pdbx_description
1 polymer ?
#
loop_
_entity_poly.entity_id
_entity_poly.type
_entity_poly.pdbx_seq_one_letter_code
_entity_poly.pdbx_strand_id
1 'polypeptide(L)'
;LKVPAEYVLAPDGTTRQTLEQAGILKPDGRPWARVLGKALFWDQQAGSDGNACASCHYSAGADARIKNQLSSGLTDVAAGPDGDQSFGSTRSDTGFPPGRMPSGDPAGQNYSLKPGDFPLHQLTNKRDRNSPIHTTTNDVVSSQGSFDHNFLMSRRGTRPDRCTPTDNVYRQPAGRNTPTVINAAFFFSNFWDGRANNLFNGVGPFGLRDIQGDPNKRLIVLDGGVPKLDHIEVRNASLASQAAGPPISAVEMSCAGRTFADLGRKLLGSKPLFQQRVDKTDSLLGPFVSPSGKGLRPEHGYAALIKKAFNEKYWNANGKYQIVNGQLVQDLSGFTQMETNFPMFWSLAIMLYEQTLVSDQSRFDDWFESCRPTVTNPGGSGSQAVPVANPIVTCSPKPDNPNQSSNPTAHGLTTQEVLGYGMFNNGGVGFRNPGSTGCIACHPVGNPNAAPLVFPLFTEAAFQDGQTFVPVERSRIDDPGFPLDFALDGASHDRGFFNLGLRPVSDDLGAGAKDPYGNDLSLARMFLHEQAGETVIDPTGIGNRCSTPTIIEPGGAPVYPGCPSAAPPPLDFALERQAVDGSFKTPSLRNVGLTPPYFHYGAYGDLRSVVEVYVRGGNKRNMRSSSLPDATGDWSGSGPKGYGAVPTTGPHYGTNVNFFIRDVKSTDEQIDALVAFMLTLTDARVQCDNAPFDHPELTIFNGHKNRVNNGTGHADDITFVLPAVGANGYAGPNARYCIPNAGDIFDPGMRPRRGE
;
A
#
# COMPACT_ATOMS: atom_id res chain seq x y z
N LEU A 1 5.51 16.63 -8.76
CA LEU A 1 5.15 15.27 -9.22
C LEU A 1 3.92 15.32 -10.13
N LYS A 2 3.88 14.47 -11.14
CA LYS A 2 2.76 14.38 -12.09
C LYS A 2 2.15 12.98 -12.03
N VAL A 3 0.90 12.92 -11.57
CA VAL A 3 0.15 11.66 -11.49
C VAL A 3 -0.03 11.05 -12.89
N PRO A 4 0.25 9.74 -13.09
CA PRO A 4 -0.04 9.06 -14.35
C PRO A 4 -1.51 9.17 -14.70
N ALA A 5 -1.81 9.59 -15.94
CA ALA A 5 -3.20 9.70 -16.38
C ALA A 5 -3.81 8.32 -16.57
N GLU A 6 -4.99 8.12 -16.03
CA GLU A 6 -5.83 6.97 -16.34
C GLU A 6 -6.38 7.08 -17.78
N TYR A 7 -6.58 5.95 -18.44
CA TYR A 7 -7.07 5.92 -19.81
C TYR A 7 -7.85 4.65 -20.13
N VAL A 8 -8.64 4.74 -21.19
CA VAL A 8 -9.33 3.62 -21.86
C VAL A 8 -8.74 3.48 -23.25
N LEU A 9 -8.59 2.26 -23.74
CA LEU A 9 -8.23 2.02 -25.15
C LEU A 9 -9.48 2.15 -26.03
N ALA A 10 -9.36 2.89 -27.12
CA ALA A 10 -10.39 2.93 -28.16
C ALA A 10 -10.55 1.54 -28.84
N PRO A 11 -11.61 1.31 -29.61
CA PRO A 11 -11.82 0.03 -30.29
C PRO A 11 -10.68 -0.41 -31.23
N ASP A 12 -9.80 0.49 -31.63
CA ASP A 12 -8.57 0.19 -32.39
C ASP A 12 -7.49 -0.52 -31.55
N GLY A 13 -7.69 -0.65 -30.24
CA GLY A 13 -6.77 -1.27 -29.31
C GLY A 13 -5.50 -0.48 -29.00
N THR A 14 -5.32 0.71 -29.57
CA THR A 14 -4.07 1.50 -29.48
C THR A 14 -4.27 2.93 -29.02
N THR A 15 -5.32 3.59 -29.45
CA THR A 15 -5.60 5.00 -29.10
C THR A 15 -6.05 5.13 -27.65
N ARG A 16 -5.31 5.91 -26.87
CA ARG A 16 -5.68 6.22 -25.48
C ARG A 16 -6.72 7.32 -25.43
N GLN A 17 -7.80 7.09 -24.71
CA GLN A 17 -8.90 8.01 -24.48
C GLN A 17 -8.97 8.37 -22.99
N THR A 18 -9.29 9.63 -22.66
CA THR A 18 -9.66 10.00 -21.30
C THR A 18 -11.02 9.40 -20.92
N LEU A 19 -11.38 9.43 -19.65
CA LEU A 19 -12.70 8.95 -19.19
C LEU A 19 -13.86 9.70 -19.85
N GLU A 20 -13.65 10.99 -20.14
CA GLU A 20 -14.63 11.84 -20.85
C GLU A 20 -14.76 11.41 -22.32
N GLN A 21 -13.66 11.19 -23.03
CA GLN A 21 -13.65 10.75 -24.43
C GLN A 21 -14.24 9.34 -24.59
N ALA A 22 -14.00 8.45 -23.64
CA ALA A 22 -14.58 7.11 -23.60
C ALA A 22 -16.09 7.11 -23.19
N GLY A 23 -16.61 8.26 -22.83
CA GLY A 23 -17.99 8.41 -22.38
C GLY A 23 -18.29 7.68 -21.07
N ILE A 24 -17.30 7.59 -20.18
CA ILE A 24 -17.49 7.15 -18.77
C ILE A 24 -17.91 8.35 -17.93
N LEU A 25 -17.16 9.43 -17.98
CA LEU A 25 -17.54 10.71 -17.41
C LEU A 25 -18.26 11.58 -18.45
N LYS A 26 -19.04 12.54 -17.96
CA LYS A 26 -19.52 13.67 -18.78
C LYS A 26 -18.35 14.60 -19.14
N PRO A 27 -18.46 15.44 -20.18
CA PRO A 27 -17.39 16.39 -20.55
C PRO A 27 -16.90 17.24 -19.37
N ASP A 28 -17.79 17.70 -18.50
CA ASP A 28 -17.48 18.48 -17.30
C ASP A 28 -17.62 17.66 -16.01
N GLY A 29 -17.51 16.34 -16.10
CA GLY A 29 -17.82 15.42 -15.00
C GLY A 29 -16.72 15.28 -13.96
N ARG A 30 -15.44 15.42 -14.34
CA ARG A 30 -14.28 15.16 -13.49
C ARG A 30 -14.26 15.97 -12.17
N PRO A 31 -14.51 17.28 -12.15
CA PRO A 31 -14.60 18.04 -10.89
C PRO A 31 -15.69 17.50 -9.95
N TRP A 32 -16.85 17.11 -10.50
CA TRP A 32 -17.92 16.51 -9.72
C TRP A 32 -17.60 15.12 -9.20
N ALA A 33 -16.85 14.33 -9.97
CA ALA A 33 -16.35 13.03 -9.51
C ALA A 33 -15.36 13.18 -8.34
N ARG A 34 -14.49 14.19 -8.34
CA ARG A 34 -13.59 14.50 -7.21
C ARG A 34 -14.37 14.90 -5.95
N VAL A 35 -15.38 15.76 -6.09
CA VAL A 35 -16.26 16.14 -4.98
C VAL A 35 -16.98 14.91 -4.42
N LEU A 36 -17.52 14.06 -5.29
CA LEU A 36 -18.14 12.79 -4.91
C LEU A 36 -17.17 11.89 -4.19
N GLY A 37 -15.93 11.74 -4.71
CA GLY A 37 -14.89 10.88 -4.15
C GLY A 37 -14.47 11.31 -2.75
N LYS A 38 -14.20 12.62 -2.53
CA LYS A 38 -13.89 13.12 -1.19
C LYS A 38 -15.06 12.89 -0.22
N ALA A 39 -16.30 13.14 -0.65
CA ALA A 39 -17.46 12.89 0.18
C ALA A 39 -17.59 11.41 0.55
N LEU A 40 -17.41 10.48 -0.42
CA LEU A 40 -17.50 9.03 -0.18
C LEU A 40 -16.38 8.52 0.74
N PHE A 41 -15.14 8.99 0.54
CA PHE A 41 -13.96 8.58 1.31
C PHE A 41 -14.09 8.92 2.80
N TRP A 42 -14.72 10.08 3.13
CA TRP A 42 -14.85 10.58 4.50
C TRP A 42 -16.18 10.26 5.16
N ASP A 43 -17.20 9.79 4.41
CA ASP A 43 -18.55 9.61 4.96
C ASP A 43 -18.69 8.33 5.79
N GLN A 44 -18.90 8.50 7.08
CA GLN A 44 -19.11 7.42 8.04
C GLN A 44 -20.42 6.64 7.82
N GLN A 45 -21.33 7.17 6.98
CA GLN A 45 -22.52 6.41 6.57
C GLN A 45 -22.17 5.23 5.65
N ALA A 46 -20.98 5.22 5.03
CA ALA A 46 -20.57 4.18 4.09
C ALA A 46 -20.41 2.80 4.77
N GLY A 47 -19.82 2.77 5.96
CA GLY A 47 -19.70 1.53 6.72
C GLY A 47 -21.02 1.00 7.26
N SER A 48 -21.06 -0.30 7.56
CA SER A 48 -22.23 -0.91 8.19
C SER A 48 -22.47 -0.38 9.61
N ASP A 49 -21.40 0.02 10.30
CA ASP A 49 -21.37 0.38 11.72
C ASP A 49 -20.64 1.71 12.01
N GLY A 50 -20.49 2.57 11.00
CA GLY A 50 -19.93 3.91 11.16
C GLY A 50 -18.49 4.08 10.70
N ASN A 51 -17.88 3.08 10.06
CA ASN A 51 -16.57 3.23 9.42
C ASN A 51 -16.66 3.93 8.06
N ALA A 52 -15.69 4.79 7.78
CA ALA A 52 -15.37 5.35 6.46
C ALA A 52 -13.98 4.85 6.03
N CYS A 53 -13.58 5.04 4.77
CA CYS A 53 -12.19 4.80 4.36
C CYS A 53 -11.22 5.60 5.26
N ALA A 54 -11.56 6.86 5.52
CA ALA A 54 -10.81 7.73 6.41
C ALA A 54 -10.69 7.21 7.84
N SER A 55 -11.57 6.32 8.34
CA SER A 55 -11.45 5.77 9.69
C SER A 55 -10.13 5.02 9.93
N CYS A 56 -9.53 4.50 8.86
CA CYS A 56 -8.21 3.84 8.87
C CYS A 56 -7.13 4.67 8.16
N HIS A 57 -7.51 5.74 7.42
CA HIS A 57 -6.59 6.56 6.62
C HIS A 57 -6.59 8.04 7.02
N TYR A 58 -6.82 8.34 8.30
CA TYR A 58 -7.00 9.72 8.81
C TYR A 58 -5.70 10.43 9.22
N SER A 59 -4.60 9.69 9.45
CA SER A 59 -3.34 10.24 9.95
C SER A 59 -2.27 10.15 8.86
N ALA A 60 -2.01 11.25 8.17
CA ALA A 60 -1.16 11.25 6.96
C ALA A 60 -1.54 10.15 5.95
N GLY A 61 -2.84 9.89 5.80
CA GLY A 61 -3.37 8.84 4.94
C GLY A 61 -3.19 7.41 5.46
N ALA A 62 -2.70 7.21 6.67
CA ALA A 62 -2.49 5.93 7.36
C ALA A 62 -3.17 5.93 8.73
N ASP A 63 -2.86 4.94 9.58
CA ASP A 63 -3.40 4.79 10.92
C ASP A 63 -2.28 4.71 11.96
N ALA A 64 -2.31 5.55 12.99
CA ALA A 64 -1.33 5.58 14.06
C ALA A 64 -1.91 5.22 15.44
N ARG A 65 -3.11 4.63 15.51
CA ARG A 65 -3.71 4.21 16.78
C ARG A 65 -2.94 3.05 17.41
N ILE A 66 -3.05 2.94 18.73
CA ILE A 66 -2.41 1.88 19.52
C ILE A 66 -3.41 0.98 20.25
N LYS A 67 -4.69 1.35 20.27
CA LYS A 67 -5.74 0.60 20.97
C LYS A 67 -6.53 -0.26 20.02
N ASN A 68 -6.66 -1.56 20.34
CA ASN A 68 -7.36 -2.55 19.52
C ASN A 68 -6.85 -2.61 18.07
N GLN A 69 -5.53 -2.58 17.91
CA GLN A 69 -4.83 -2.61 16.61
C GLN A 69 -4.13 -3.96 16.35
N LEU A 70 -4.13 -4.87 17.32
CA LEU A 70 -3.44 -6.14 17.22
C LEU A 70 -4.33 -7.17 16.55
N SER A 71 -3.91 -7.69 15.40
CA SER A 71 -4.50 -8.82 14.69
C SER A 71 -3.69 -10.09 14.97
N SER A 72 -4.36 -11.23 15.07
CA SER A 72 -3.70 -12.54 15.20
C SER A 72 -2.96 -13.01 13.95
N GLY A 73 -3.00 -12.23 12.85
CA GLY A 73 -2.38 -12.56 11.58
C GLY A 73 -3.38 -13.07 10.53
N LEU A 74 -2.91 -13.29 9.29
CA LEU A 74 -3.74 -13.73 8.18
C LEU A 74 -3.80 -15.24 8.08
N THR A 75 -2.64 -15.90 8.20
CA THR A 75 -2.53 -17.35 8.13
C THR A 75 -1.34 -17.80 8.96
N ASP A 76 -1.55 -18.77 9.83
CA ASP A 76 -0.50 -19.68 10.27
C ASP A 76 -0.80 -21.04 9.63
N VAL A 77 0.09 -21.53 8.78
CA VAL A 77 -0.09 -22.82 8.10
C VAL A 77 -0.21 -23.96 9.12
N ALA A 78 0.35 -23.78 10.32
CA ALA A 78 0.22 -24.73 11.43
C ALA A 78 -1.16 -24.69 12.10
N ALA A 79 -1.89 -23.58 11.99
CA ALA A 79 -3.22 -23.39 12.59
C ALA A 79 -4.38 -23.77 11.64
N GLY A 80 -4.09 -24.11 10.39
CA GLY A 80 -5.10 -24.48 9.40
C GLY A 80 -5.63 -23.31 8.56
N PRO A 81 -6.68 -23.52 7.77
CA PRO A 81 -7.16 -22.54 6.77
C PRO A 81 -7.74 -21.25 7.36
N ASP A 82 -8.11 -21.25 8.64
CA ASP A 82 -8.69 -20.08 9.31
C ASP A 82 -7.64 -19.17 9.98
N GLY A 83 -6.34 -19.52 9.83
CA GLY A 83 -5.23 -18.77 10.42
C GLY A 83 -5.11 -18.94 11.94
N ASP A 84 -4.08 -18.31 12.53
CA ASP A 84 -3.92 -18.24 13.97
C ASP A 84 -4.90 -17.21 14.57
N GLN A 85 -5.75 -17.66 15.47
CA GLN A 85 -6.72 -16.82 16.18
C GLN A 85 -6.23 -16.40 17.59
N SER A 86 -4.97 -16.73 17.93
CA SER A 86 -4.39 -16.46 19.25
C SER A 86 -3.63 -15.15 19.28
N PHE A 87 -4.20 -14.12 19.88
CA PHE A 87 -3.54 -12.83 20.08
C PHE A 87 -2.31 -12.95 20.98
N GLY A 88 -1.20 -12.37 20.56
CA GLY A 88 0.07 -12.40 21.28
C GLY A 88 0.66 -13.81 21.36
N SER A 89 0.28 -14.71 20.45
CA SER A 89 0.90 -16.02 20.36
C SER A 89 2.37 -15.86 19.99
N THR A 90 3.22 -16.65 20.66
CA THR A 90 4.65 -16.66 20.40
C THR A 90 5.04 -17.96 19.71
N ARG A 91 6.06 -17.89 18.87
CA ARG A 91 6.65 -19.08 18.26
C ARG A 91 7.37 -19.92 19.31
N SER A 92 7.44 -21.20 19.09
CA SER A 92 7.99 -22.20 20.05
C SER A 92 9.44 -21.92 20.51
N ASP A 93 10.18 -21.12 19.78
CA ASP A 93 11.58 -20.79 20.06
C ASP A 93 11.77 -19.54 20.95
N THR A 94 10.69 -18.89 21.38
CA THR A 94 10.77 -17.62 22.12
C THR A 94 10.71 -17.75 23.63
N GLY A 95 10.22 -18.87 24.14
CA GLY A 95 10.03 -19.09 25.58
C GLY A 95 8.88 -18.30 26.21
N PHE A 96 8.10 -17.53 25.43
CA PHE A 96 6.91 -16.85 25.92
C PHE A 96 5.70 -17.78 25.93
N PRO A 97 4.87 -17.75 26.97
CA PRO A 97 3.62 -18.47 26.95
C PRO A 97 2.65 -17.86 25.92
N PRO A 98 1.85 -18.67 25.21
CA PRO A 98 0.82 -18.18 24.31
C PRO A 98 -0.11 -17.16 24.98
N GLY A 99 -0.59 -16.17 24.19
CA GLY A 99 -1.50 -15.14 24.69
C GLY A 99 -0.81 -13.98 25.40
N ARG A 100 0.51 -13.80 25.23
CA ARG A 100 1.27 -12.64 25.75
C ARG A 100 2.09 -11.98 24.67
N MET A 101 2.13 -10.64 24.73
CA MET A 101 3.01 -9.83 23.88
C MET A 101 4.46 -9.88 24.37
N PRO A 102 5.44 -9.41 23.54
CA PRO A 102 6.84 -9.30 23.95
C PRO A 102 7.07 -8.50 25.25
N SER A 103 6.20 -7.56 25.58
CA SER A 103 6.19 -6.85 26.87
C SER A 103 5.87 -7.76 28.07
N GLY A 104 5.45 -9.01 27.86
CA GLY A 104 5.00 -9.94 28.90
C GLY A 104 3.57 -9.70 29.40
N ASP A 105 2.86 -8.73 28.84
CA ASP A 105 1.48 -8.43 29.21
C ASP A 105 0.49 -9.41 28.55
N PRO A 106 -0.66 -9.71 29.19
CA PRO A 106 -1.72 -10.45 28.54
C PRO A 106 -2.20 -9.73 27.28
N ALA A 107 -2.15 -10.41 26.14
CA ALA A 107 -2.70 -9.91 24.88
C ALA A 107 -4.12 -10.46 24.66
N GLY A 108 -4.82 -9.89 23.71
CA GLY A 108 -6.18 -10.27 23.34
C GLY A 108 -6.87 -9.14 22.58
N GLN A 109 -8.14 -9.37 22.27
CA GLN A 109 -8.98 -8.31 21.70
C GLN A 109 -8.99 -7.10 22.63
N ASN A 110 -9.01 -5.90 22.07
CA ASN A 110 -8.97 -4.64 22.79
C ASN A 110 -7.64 -4.34 23.53
N TYR A 111 -6.55 -5.02 23.14
CA TYR A 111 -5.21 -4.76 23.69
C TYR A 111 -4.74 -3.33 23.37
N SER A 112 -3.96 -2.73 24.27
CA SER A 112 -3.24 -1.47 24.03
C SER A 112 -1.77 -1.76 23.82
N LEU A 113 -1.25 -1.42 22.64
CA LEU A 113 0.17 -1.56 22.32
C LEU A 113 1.03 -0.72 23.25
N LYS A 114 2.21 -1.22 23.57
CA LYS A 114 3.22 -0.60 24.45
C LYS A 114 4.58 -0.54 23.75
N PRO A 115 5.47 0.38 24.16
CA PRO A 115 6.84 0.44 23.60
C PRO A 115 7.58 -0.89 23.69
N GLY A 116 7.36 -1.67 24.75
CA GLY A 116 7.99 -2.99 24.95
C GLY A 116 7.52 -4.07 24.02
N ASP A 117 6.42 -3.88 23.28
CA ASP A 117 5.94 -4.85 22.27
C ASP A 117 6.75 -4.78 20.99
N PHE A 118 7.45 -3.67 20.73
CA PHE A 118 8.18 -3.42 19.50
C PHE A 118 9.69 -3.63 19.63
N PRO A 119 10.33 -4.11 18.56
CA PRO A 119 9.70 -4.74 17.40
C PRO A 119 9.03 -6.08 17.76
N LEU A 120 8.03 -6.53 17.00
CA LEU A 120 7.34 -7.81 17.21
C LEU A 120 8.26 -9.04 17.05
N HIS A 121 9.44 -8.84 16.50
CA HIS A 121 10.54 -9.81 16.44
C HIS A 121 11.80 -9.18 17.07
N GLN A 122 12.14 -9.59 18.26
CA GLN A 122 13.26 -9.05 19.05
C GLN A 122 14.41 -10.04 19.11
N LEU A 123 15.61 -9.53 18.81
CA LEU A 123 16.87 -10.26 18.94
C LEU A 123 17.58 -9.85 20.24
N THR A 124 18.30 -10.77 20.87
CA THR A 124 19.12 -10.47 22.07
C THR A 124 20.17 -9.38 21.76
N ASN A 125 20.77 -9.43 20.56
CA ASN A 125 21.58 -8.34 20.02
C ASN A 125 20.91 -7.80 18.75
N LYS A 126 20.30 -6.63 18.84
CA LYS A 126 19.55 -6.03 17.73
C LYS A 126 20.40 -5.64 16.51
N ARG A 127 21.73 -5.68 16.62
CA ARG A 127 22.70 -5.40 15.55
C ARG A 127 23.21 -6.65 14.83
N ASP A 128 22.85 -7.82 15.32
CA ASP A 128 23.31 -9.09 14.75
C ASP A 128 22.10 -9.97 14.41
N ARG A 129 21.83 -10.13 13.10
CA ARG A 129 20.75 -10.98 12.59
C ARG A 129 20.86 -12.45 13.00
N ASN A 130 22.06 -12.92 13.35
CA ASN A 130 22.31 -14.29 13.79
C ASN A 130 22.21 -14.44 15.32
N SER A 131 21.97 -13.34 16.05
CA SER A 131 21.75 -13.37 17.49
C SER A 131 20.54 -14.22 17.85
N PRO A 132 20.53 -14.85 19.05
CA PRO A 132 19.34 -15.55 19.54
C PRO A 132 18.11 -14.66 19.53
N ILE A 133 16.96 -15.22 19.18
CA ILE A 133 15.68 -14.53 19.32
C ILE A 133 15.41 -14.37 20.82
N HIS A 134 15.08 -13.14 21.22
CA HIS A 134 14.61 -12.86 22.56
C HIS A 134 13.11 -13.13 22.66
N THR A 135 12.32 -12.53 21.76
CA THR A 135 10.89 -12.79 21.60
C THR A 135 10.49 -12.65 20.14
N THR A 136 9.46 -13.38 19.73
CA THR A 136 8.81 -13.17 18.43
C THR A 136 7.33 -13.54 18.53
N THR A 137 6.48 -12.81 17.79
CA THR A 137 5.06 -13.15 17.63
C THR A 137 4.72 -13.09 16.13
N ASN A 138 3.69 -13.82 15.73
CA ASN A 138 3.13 -13.79 14.38
C ASN A 138 2.01 -12.75 14.22
N ASP A 139 1.72 -11.98 15.26
CA ASP A 139 0.72 -10.92 15.24
C ASP A 139 1.06 -9.81 14.23
N VAL A 140 0.04 -9.03 13.90
CA VAL A 140 0.09 -7.88 13.00
C VAL A 140 -0.49 -6.66 13.70
N VAL A 141 0.17 -5.52 13.60
CA VAL A 141 -0.41 -4.24 14.01
C VAL A 141 -1.09 -3.60 12.81
N SER A 142 -2.41 -3.37 12.92
CA SER A 142 -3.22 -2.85 11.83
C SER A 142 -4.34 -1.93 12.33
N SER A 143 -5.35 -1.65 11.51
CA SER A 143 -6.49 -0.81 11.87
C SER A 143 -7.66 -1.62 12.39
N GLN A 144 -8.37 -1.10 13.38
CA GLN A 144 -9.66 -1.67 13.77
C GLN A 144 -10.74 -1.30 12.75
N GLY A 145 -11.44 -2.29 12.25
CA GLY A 145 -12.49 -2.16 11.24
C GLY A 145 -13.90 -2.35 11.81
N SER A 146 -14.71 -3.16 11.14
CA SER A 146 -16.10 -3.45 11.51
C SER A 146 -16.21 -4.49 12.62
N PHE A 147 -17.39 -4.55 13.26
CA PHE A 147 -17.76 -5.67 14.09
C PHE A 147 -18.00 -6.92 13.22
N ASP A 148 -17.70 -8.09 13.77
CA ASP A 148 -17.97 -9.37 13.14
C ASP A 148 -19.46 -9.69 13.19
N HIS A 149 -20.18 -9.23 12.18
CA HIS A 149 -21.65 -9.39 12.08
C HIS A 149 -22.03 -9.84 10.68
N ASN A 150 -23.15 -10.56 10.57
CA ASN A 150 -23.74 -10.96 9.29
C ASN A 150 -24.78 -9.92 8.83
N PHE A 151 -24.69 -9.50 7.57
CA PHE A 151 -25.58 -8.51 6.97
C PHE A 151 -27.02 -9.04 6.80
N LEU A 152 -28.00 -8.25 7.17
CA LEU A 152 -29.43 -8.53 6.93
C LEU A 152 -30.06 -7.54 5.95
N MET A 153 -29.84 -6.25 6.15
CA MET A 153 -30.40 -5.20 5.27
C MET A 153 -29.77 -3.84 5.52
N SER A 154 -29.65 -3.05 4.47
CA SER A 154 -29.28 -1.64 4.56
C SER A 154 -30.40 -0.80 5.19
N ARG A 155 -29.99 0.21 5.97
CA ARG A 155 -30.88 1.26 6.47
C ARG A 155 -30.50 2.60 5.85
N ARG A 156 -31.49 3.34 5.36
CA ARG A 156 -31.26 4.67 4.80
C ARG A 156 -30.86 5.68 5.88
N GLY A 157 -30.04 6.63 5.50
CA GLY A 157 -29.53 7.69 6.37
C GLY A 157 -28.43 7.22 7.30
N THR A 158 -28.28 7.89 8.43
CA THR A 158 -27.19 7.71 9.39
C THR A 158 -27.28 6.46 10.27
N ARG A 159 -28.32 5.66 10.09
CA ARG A 159 -28.49 4.46 10.90
C ARG A 159 -27.54 3.37 10.44
N PRO A 160 -26.88 2.66 11.37
CA PRO A 160 -26.13 1.46 11.05
C PRO A 160 -26.98 0.47 10.25
N ASP A 161 -26.36 -0.34 9.41
CA ASP A 161 -27.04 -1.44 8.75
C ASP A 161 -27.63 -2.39 9.80
N ARG A 162 -28.65 -3.12 9.43
CA ARG A 162 -29.16 -4.19 10.29
C ARG A 162 -28.32 -5.43 10.03
N CYS A 163 -27.63 -5.88 11.08
CA CYS A 163 -26.77 -7.06 11.04
C CYS A 163 -27.07 -7.96 12.23
N THR A 164 -26.76 -9.24 12.10
CA THR A 164 -26.85 -10.22 13.18
C THR A 164 -25.46 -10.35 13.82
N PRO A 165 -25.34 -10.12 15.15
CA PRO A 165 -24.08 -10.30 15.86
C PRO A 165 -23.57 -11.76 15.78
N THR A 166 -22.25 -11.91 15.84
CA THR A 166 -21.55 -13.16 16.15
C THR A 166 -21.13 -13.19 17.63
N ASP A 167 -20.30 -14.16 18.00
CA ASP A 167 -19.76 -14.25 19.37
C ASP A 167 -18.63 -13.23 19.63
N ASN A 168 -18.05 -12.63 18.58
CA ASN A 168 -17.02 -11.61 18.72
C ASN A 168 -17.65 -10.24 19.00
N VAL A 169 -17.43 -9.72 20.21
CA VAL A 169 -18.03 -8.46 20.68
C VAL A 169 -17.20 -7.21 20.40
N TYR A 170 -16.00 -7.36 19.82
CA TYR A 170 -15.09 -6.25 19.53
C TYR A 170 -14.97 -6.01 18.02
N ARG A 171 -14.52 -4.80 17.64
CA ARG A 171 -14.16 -4.52 16.25
C ARG A 171 -12.96 -5.35 15.83
N GLN A 172 -13.02 -5.91 14.63
CA GLN A 172 -11.97 -6.76 14.09
C GLN A 172 -10.80 -5.88 13.60
N PRO A 173 -9.54 -6.15 13.99
CA PRO A 173 -8.38 -5.55 13.33
C PRO A 173 -8.16 -6.18 11.95
N ALA A 174 -7.75 -5.38 10.96
CA ALA A 174 -7.40 -5.87 9.64
C ALA A 174 -6.14 -6.77 9.67
N GLY A 175 -5.97 -7.62 8.68
CA GLY A 175 -4.86 -8.59 8.64
C GLY A 175 -3.49 -8.00 8.24
N ARG A 176 -3.43 -6.72 7.83
CA ARG A 176 -2.19 -6.02 7.47
C ARG A 176 -2.23 -4.58 7.94
N ASN A 177 -1.04 -4.01 8.18
CA ASN A 177 -0.90 -2.59 8.50
C ASN A 177 -1.44 -1.70 7.37
N THR A 178 -2.10 -0.61 7.75
CA THR A 178 -2.72 0.32 6.80
C THR A 178 -1.67 1.21 6.13
N PRO A 179 -1.44 1.07 4.81
CA PRO A 179 -0.51 1.94 4.09
C PRO A 179 -1.14 3.31 3.85
N THR A 180 -0.29 4.34 3.67
CA THR A 180 -0.80 5.67 3.31
C THR A 180 -1.43 5.69 1.93
N VAL A 181 -2.54 6.43 1.78
CA VAL A 181 -3.18 6.75 0.49
C VAL A 181 -2.53 7.94 -0.20
N ILE A 182 -1.69 8.71 0.51
CA ILE A 182 -0.97 9.86 -0.07
C ILE A 182 0.09 9.34 -1.04
N ASN A 183 0.13 9.90 -2.24
CA ASN A 183 0.94 9.45 -3.37
C ASN A 183 0.62 8.01 -3.86
N ALA A 184 -0.46 7.38 -3.40
CA ALA A 184 -0.84 6.04 -3.86
C ALA A 184 -1.25 6.01 -5.35
N ALA A 185 -1.60 7.15 -5.93
CA ALA A 185 -1.93 7.33 -7.35
C ALA A 185 -0.76 7.03 -8.32
N PHE A 186 0.46 6.99 -7.81
CA PHE A 186 1.65 6.70 -8.63
C PHE A 186 1.95 5.21 -8.77
N PHE A 187 1.34 4.34 -7.97
CA PHE A 187 1.64 2.91 -7.99
C PHE A 187 0.96 2.19 -9.16
N PHE A 188 1.72 1.30 -9.81
CA PHE A 188 1.20 0.44 -10.87
C PHE A 188 0.09 -0.48 -10.35
N SER A 189 0.29 -1.09 -9.19
CA SER A 189 -0.70 -1.86 -8.45
C SER A 189 -0.73 -1.45 -6.99
N ASN A 190 -1.87 -1.57 -6.33
CA ASN A 190 -2.07 -1.18 -4.94
C ASN A 190 -2.36 -2.37 -4.03
N PHE A 191 -2.54 -2.13 -2.73
CA PHE A 191 -2.35 -3.05 -1.62
C PHE A 191 -0.89 -3.53 -1.47
N TRP A 192 -0.56 -4.14 -0.33
CA TRP A 192 0.78 -4.64 -0.06
C TRP A 192 1.20 -5.79 -0.98
N ASP A 193 0.25 -6.61 -1.41
CA ASP A 193 0.44 -7.77 -2.29
C ASP A 193 0.18 -7.47 -3.78
N GLY A 194 -0.14 -6.24 -4.14
CA GLY A 194 -0.38 -5.83 -5.53
C GLY A 194 -1.72 -6.28 -6.12
N ARG A 195 -2.63 -6.89 -5.34
CA ARG A 195 -3.89 -7.45 -5.85
C ARG A 195 -4.86 -6.44 -6.45
N ALA A 196 -4.74 -5.15 -6.09
CA ALA A 196 -5.48 -4.08 -6.77
C ALA A 196 -4.85 -3.83 -8.15
N ASN A 197 -5.48 -4.38 -9.17
CA ASN A 197 -4.98 -4.43 -10.53
C ASN A 197 -4.85 -3.05 -11.17
N ASN A 198 -3.87 -2.86 -12.03
CA ASN A 198 -3.70 -1.63 -12.84
C ASN A 198 -4.93 -1.36 -13.73
N LEU A 199 -5.60 -2.41 -14.19
CA LEU A 199 -6.84 -2.33 -14.95
C LEU A 199 -8.03 -2.42 -14.01
N PHE A 200 -8.86 -1.38 -13.96
CA PHE A 200 -10.13 -1.39 -13.26
C PHE A 200 -11.27 -1.81 -14.21
N ASN A 201 -12.04 -2.80 -13.80
CA ASN A 201 -13.09 -3.44 -14.58
C ASN A 201 -14.51 -2.85 -14.36
N GLY A 202 -14.65 -1.94 -13.41
CA GLY A 202 -15.93 -1.33 -13.01
C GLY A 202 -16.60 -1.95 -11.78
N VAL A 203 -16.18 -3.13 -11.32
CA VAL A 203 -16.89 -3.87 -10.25
C VAL A 203 -16.02 -4.42 -9.12
N GLY A 204 -14.73 -4.67 -9.36
CA GLY A 204 -13.90 -5.32 -8.35
C GLY A 204 -12.40 -5.08 -8.55
N PRO A 205 -11.54 -5.60 -7.62
CA PRO A 205 -10.12 -5.28 -7.59
C PRO A 205 -9.23 -6.10 -8.53
N PHE A 206 -9.72 -7.22 -9.11
CA PHE A 206 -8.88 -8.21 -9.76
C PHE A 206 -8.86 -8.10 -11.30
N GLY A 207 -9.13 -6.93 -11.89
CA GLY A 207 -9.11 -6.74 -13.33
C GLY A 207 -10.09 -7.65 -14.08
N LEU A 208 -9.69 -8.18 -15.23
CA LEU A 208 -10.56 -9.08 -16.01
C LEU A 208 -10.83 -10.42 -15.31
N ARG A 209 -10.05 -10.77 -14.27
CA ARG A 209 -10.27 -11.99 -13.47
C ARG A 209 -11.62 -11.97 -12.73
N ASP A 210 -12.07 -10.82 -12.23
CA ASP A 210 -13.41 -10.66 -11.67
C ASP A 210 -14.49 -10.95 -12.72
N ILE A 211 -14.27 -10.44 -13.92
CA ILE A 211 -15.22 -10.55 -15.04
C ILE A 211 -15.35 -11.98 -15.56
N GLN A 212 -14.26 -12.72 -15.62
CA GLN A 212 -14.25 -14.10 -16.11
C GLN A 212 -14.57 -15.12 -15.00
N GLY A 213 -14.16 -14.83 -13.76
CA GLY A 213 -14.37 -15.73 -12.63
C GLY A 213 -15.79 -15.71 -12.07
N ASP A 214 -16.51 -14.59 -12.21
CA ASP A 214 -17.91 -14.47 -11.75
C ASP A 214 -18.78 -13.80 -12.81
N PRO A 215 -19.69 -14.53 -13.47
CA PRO A 215 -20.56 -13.98 -14.51
C PRO A 215 -21.53 -12.90 -14.01
N ASN A 216 -21.75 -12.82 -12.68
CA ASN A 216 -22.63 -11.80 -12.09
C ASN A 216 -21.91 -10.48 -11.83
N LYS A 217 -20.58 -10.43 -11.88
CA LYS A 217 -19.78 -9.22 -11.72
C LYS A 217 -19.73 -8.40 -13.01
N ARG A 218 -20.84 -7.72 -13.31
CA ARG A 218 -21.04 -6.89 -14.52
C ARG A 218 -21.71 -5.58 -14.16
N LEU A 219 -21.50 -4.60 -15.02
CA LEU A 219 -22.26 -3.35 -15.04
C LEU A 219 -23.50 -3.52 -15.94
N ILE A 220 -24.53 -2.74 -15.63
CA ILE A 220 -25.67 -2.54 -16.53
C ILE A 220 -25.39 -1.28 -17.34
N VAL A 221 -25.29 -1.38 -18.66
CA VAL A 221 -25.00 -0.27 -19.57
C VAL A 221 -26.15 -0.11 -20.55
N LEU A 222 -26.60 1.13 -20.77
CA LEU A 222 -27.57 1.43 -21.82
C LEU A 222 -26.87 1.52 -23.18
N ASP A 223 -27.25 0.63 -24.09
CA ASP A 223 -26.84 0.65 -25.49
C ASP A 223 -28.08 0.88 -26.37
N GLY A 224 -28.13 2.03 -27.04
CA GLY A 224 -29.31 2.43 -27.79
C GLY A 224 -30.61 2.50 -26.96
N GLY A 225 -30.49 2.76 -25.65
CA GLY A 225 -31.62 2.79 -24.71
C GLY A 225 -32.01 1.41 -24.13
N VAL A 226 -31.34 0.33 -24.54
CA VAL A 226 -31.60 -1.04 -24.05
C VAL A 226 -30.54 -1.39 -22.98
N PRO A 227 -30.95 -1.83 -21.78
CA PRO A 227 -30.03 -2.30 -20.76
C PRO A 227 -29.33 -3.61 -21.16
N LYS A 228 -28.01 -3.63 -21.05
CA LYS A 228 -27.17 -4.82 -21.32
C LYS A 228 -26.14 -4.97 -20.20
N LEU A 229 -25.64 -6.20 -20.02
CA LEU A 229 -24.48 -6.47 -19.14
C LEU A 229 -23.19 -6.17 -19.89
N ASP A 230 -22.29 -5.44 -19.24
CA ASP A 230 -20.99 -5.06 -19.78
C ASP A 230 -19.98 -4.79 -18.64
N HIS A 231 -18.79 -4.37 -18.98
CA HIS A 231 -17.75 -3.91 -18.07
C HIS A 231 -17.02 -2.69 -18.68
N ILE A 232 -16.13 -2.09 -17.92
CA ILE A 232 -15.21 -1.06 -18.41
C ILE A 232 -13.76 -1.55 -18.24
N GLU A 233 -12.85 -1.01 -19.02
CA GLU A 233 -11.42 -1.27 -18.90
C GLU A 233 -10.67 0.04 -18.76
N VAL A 234 -10.46 0.48 -17.52
CA VAL A 234 -9.69 1.69 -17.23
C VAL A 234 -8.30 1.30 -16.77
N ARG A 235 -7.28 1.71 -17.48
CA ARG A 235 -5.86 1.46 -17.17
C ARG A 235 -5.27 2.60 -16.37
N ASN A 236 -4.15 2.36 -15.67
CA ASN A 236 -3.58 3.24 -14.63
C ASN A 236 -4.61 3.59 -13.55
N ALA A 237 -5.43 2.62 -13.18
CA ALA A 237 -6.57 2.78 -12.29
C ALA A 237 -6.52 1.84 -11.07
N SER A 238 -5.30 1.49 -10.60
CA SER A 238 -5.12 0.61 -9.45
C SER A 238 -5.76 1.16 -8.16
N LEU A 239 -5.90 2.48 -8.02
CA LEU A 239 -6.66 3.08 -6.91
C LEU A 239 -8.17 2.79 -7.01
N ALA A 240 -8.74 2.79 -8.22
CA ALA A 240 -10.15 2.41 -8.38
C ALA A 240 -10.34 0.92 -8.06
N SER A 241 -9.43 0.07 -8.50
CA SER A 241 -9.41 -1.35 -8.13
C SER A 241 -9.30 -1.52 -6.61
N GLN A 242 -8.41 -0.77 -5.95
CA GLN A 242 -8.27 -0.79 -4.49
C GLN A 242 -9.56 -0.37 -3.78
N ALA A 243 -10.17 0.74 -4.20
CA ALA A 243 -11.37 1.28 -3.58
C ALA A 243 -12.59 0.33 -3.65
N ALA A 244 -12.57 -0.63 -4.58
CA ALA A 244 -13.61 -1.66 -4.71
C ALA A 244 -13.57 -2.76 -3.63
N GLY A 245 -12.51 -2.87 -2.83
CA GLY A 245 -12.36 -3.90 -1.79
C GLY A 245 -13.04 -3.57 -0.45
N PRO A 246 -12.60 -2.51 0.24
CA PRO A 246 -12.97 -2.22 1.63
C PRO A 246 -14.47 -2.11 1.92
N PRO A 247 -15.31 -1.51 1.06
CA PRO A 247 -16.73 -1.32 1.35
C PRO A 247 -17.55 -2.59 1.51
N ILE A 248 -17.06 -3.72 1.00
CA ILE A 248 -17.71 -5.04 1.11
C ILE A 248 -16.89 -6.02 1.94
N SER A 249 -15.76 -5.59 2.50
CA SER A 249 -14.94 -6.38 3.40
C SER A 249 -15.59 -6.49 4.77
N ALA A 250 -15.81 -7.72 5.23
CA ALA A 250 -16.39 -8.01 6.54
C ALA A 250 -15.48 -7.59 7.71
N VAL A 251 -14.20 -7.39 7.44
CA VAL A 251 -13.23 -6.97 8.46
C VAL A 251 -13.10 -5.44 8.49
N GLU A 252 -13.22 -4.75 7.33
CA GLU A 252 -12.87 -3.33 7.23
C GLU A 252 -14.08 -2.40 7.42
N MET A 253 -15.13 -2.54 6.59
CA MET A 253 -16.24 -1.56 6.57
C MET A 253 -17.64 -2.18 6.55
N SER A 254 -17.77 -3.49 6.51
CA SER A 254 -19.06 -4.14 6.24
C SER A 254 -19.39 -5.24 7.23
N CYS A 255 -20.69 -5.48 7.44
CA CYS A 255 -21.12 -6.80 7.87
C CYS A 255 -20.93 -7.81 6.73
N ALA A 256 -20.62 -9.05 7.07
CA ALA A 256 -20.39 -10.12 6.11
C ALA A 256 -21.63 -10.34 5.20
N GLY A 257 -21.39 -10.39 3.89
CA GLY A 257 -22.42 -10.61 2.89
C GLY A 257 -23.13 -9.34 2.34
N ARG A 258 -22.74 -8.12 2.79
CA ARG A 258 -23.23 -6.87 2.16
C ARG A 258 -22.64 -6.70 0.75
N THR A 259 -23.47 -6.32 -0.19
CA THR A 259 -23.07 -6.03 -1.57
C THR A 259 -22.90 -4.55 -1.85
N PHE A 260 -22.24 -4.19 -2.94
CA PHE A 260 -22.19 -2.80 -3.42
C PHE A 260 -23.56 -2.22 -3.78
N ALA A 261 -24.48 -3.06 -4.29
CA ALA A 261 -25.83 -2.63 -4.58
C ALA A 261 -26.60 -2.24 -3.30
N ASP A 262 -26.36 -2.95 -2.19
CA ASP A 262 -26.91 -2.59 -0.87
C ASP A 262 -26.33 -1.27 -0.36
N LEU A 263 -25.01 -1.07 -0.52
CA LEU A 263 -24.35 0.19 -0.19
C LEU A 263 -24.90 1.34 -1.05
N GLY A 264 -25.07 1.12 -2.36
CA GLY A 264 -25.71 2.08 -3.26
C GLY A 264 -27.11 2.45 -2.82
N ARG A 265 -27.95 1.45 -2.51
CA ARG A 265 -29.31 1.65 -1.98
C ARG A 265 -29.33 2.49 -0.70
N LYS A 266 -28.36 2.32 0.18
CA LYS A 266 -28.19 3.12 1.39
C LYS A 266 -27.81 4.57 1.08
N LEU A 267 -26.75 4.78 0.31
CA LEU A 267 -26.16 6.11 0.12
C LEU A 267 -26.93 6.98 -0.87
N LEU A 268 -27.50 6.42 -1.94
CA LEU A 268 -28.24 7.19 -2.94
C LEU A 268 -29.46 7.93 -2.36
N GLY A 269 -30.01 7.42 -1.27
CA GLY A 269 -31.09 8.07 -0.53
C GLY A 269 -30.62 8.92 0.65
N SER A 270 -29.31 9.10 0.84
CA SER A 270 -28.70 9.79 1.98
C SER A 270 -28.09 11.13 1.56
N LYS A 271 -27.97 12.04 2.53
CA LYS A 271 -27.25 13.30 2.38
C LYS A 271 -25.76 13.02 2.64
N PRO A 272 -24.84 13.42 1.74
CA PRO A 272 -23.40 13.22 1.98
C PRO A 272 -22.93 13.88 3.27
N LEU A 273 -22.14 13.18 4.08
CA LEU A 273 -21.53 13.65 5.32
C LEU A 273 -22.55 14.20 6.34
N PHE A 274 -23.76 13.63 6.40
CA PHE A 274 -24.94 14.20 7.06
C PHE A 274 -24.70 14.59 8.52
N GLN A 275 -23.91 13.83 9.29
CA GLN A 275 -23.63 14.10 10.69
C GLN A 275 -22.29 14.79 10.92
N GLN A 276 -21.43 14.82 9.90
CA GLN A 276 -20.07 15.32 9.97
C GLN A 276 -20.02 16.81 9.60
N ARG A 277 -19.24 17.57 10.35
CA ARG A 277 -18.95 18.96 9.97
C ARG A 277 -18.03 18.98 8.77
N VAL A 278 -18.23 19.98 7.90
CA VAL A 278 -17.35 20.30 6.77
C VAL A 278 -17.00 21.77 6.89
N ASP A 279 -15.72 22.10 6.82
CA ASP A 279 -15.28 23.49 6.84
C ASP A 279 -15.68 24.19 5.54
N LYS A 280 -16.11 25.45 5.64
CA LYS A 280 -16.51 26.25 4.48
C LYS A 280 -15.36 26.58 3.53
N THR A 281 -14.13 26.46 4.01
CA THR A 281 -12.90 26.65 3.25
C THR A 281 -12.27 25.34 2.79
N ASP A 282 -12.95 24.18 2.99
CA ASP A 282 -12.51 22.91 2.45
C ASP A 282 -12.29 23.04 0.93
N SER A 283 -11.12 22.58 0.46
CA SER A 283 -10.63 22.82 -0.90
C SER A 283 -11.53 22.25 -2.01
N LEU A 284 -12.29 21.17 -1.72
CA LEU A 284 -13.20 20.53 -2.66
C LEU A 284 -14.67 20.66 -2.25
N LEU A 285 -14.98 20.50 -0.96
CA LEU A 285 -16.34 20.41 -0.46
C LEU A 285 -16.90 21.77 -0.01
N GLY A 286 -16.04 22.72 0.33
CA GLY A 286 -16.41 24.03 0.88
C GLY A 286 -17.55 24.75 0.16
N PRO A 287 -17.52 24.87 -1.19
CA PRO A 287 -18.58 25.51 -1.97
C PRO A 287 -19.97 24.84 -1.85
N PHE A 288 -20.03 23.59 -1.39
CA PHE A 288 -21.24 22.76 -1.36
C PHE A 288 -21.78 22.50 0.03
N VAL A 289 -21.10 23.00 1.06
CA VAL A 289 -21.46 22.80 2.48
C VAL A 289 -22.85 23.38 2.77
N SER A 290 -23.62 22.66 3.59
CA SER A 290 -24.92 23.12 4.04
C SER A 290 -24.80 24.35 4.96
N PRO A 291 -25.86 25.20 5.07
CA PRO A 291 -25.84 26.37 5.96
C PRO A 291 -25.54 26.02 7.43
N SER A 292 -25.90 24.82 7.86
CA SER A 292 -25.65 24.33 9.23
C SER A 292 -24.18 23.93 9.48
N GLY A 293 -23.34 23.88 8.43
CA GLY A 293 -21.97 23.35 8.50
C GLY A 293 -21.90 21.82 8.59
N LYS A 294 -23.05 21.10 8.56
CA LYS A 294 -23.10 19.64 8.60
C LYS A 294 -23.52 19.06 7.25
N GLY A 295 -22.63 18.30 6.64
CA GLY A 295 -22.84 17.68 5.33
C GLY A 295 -23.02 18.66 4.19
N LEU A 296 -23.28 18.15 3.01
CA LEU A 296 -23.50 18.94 1.81
C LEU A 296 -24.97 19.39 1.69
N ARG A 297 -25.25 20.41 0.87
CA ARG A 297 -26.63 20.87 0.58
C ARG A 297 -27.43 19.77 -0.11
N PRO A 298 -28.77 19.73 0.05
CA PRO A 298 -29.62 18.66 -0.51
C PRO A 298 -29.49 18.47 -2.02
N GLU A 299 -29.29 19.55 -2.79
CA GLU A 299 -29.09 19.50 -4.24
C GLU A 299 -27.75 18.85 -4.67
N HIS A 300 -26.92 18.53 -3.71
CA HIS A 300 -25.66 17.80 -3.87
C HIS A 300 -25.69 16.44 -3.18
N GLY A 301 -26.85 15.77 -3.12
CA GLY A 301 -26.98 14.38 -2.69
C GLY A 301 -26.21 13.43 -3.62
N TYR A 302 -25.89 12.22 -3.15
CA TYR A 302 -25.06 11.26 -3.89
C TYR A 302 -25.59 10.98 -5.31
N ALA A 303 -26.89 10.74 -5.47
CA ALA A 303 -27.48 10.54 -6.80
C ALA A 303 -27.30 11.78 -7.72
N ALA A 304 -27.38 12.98 -7.17
CA ALA A 304 -27.19 14.21 -7.95
C ALA A 304 -25.72 14.39 -8.36
N LEU A 305 -24.78 14.10 -7.48
CA LEU A 305 -23.33 14.14 -7.80
C LEU A 305 -22.97 13.10 -8.87
N ILE A 306 -23.48 11.87 -8.77
CA ILE A 306 -23.30 10.82 -9.80
C ILE A 306 -23.82 11.30 -11.16
N LYS A 307 -25.03 11.87 -11.20
CA LYS A 307 -25.63 12.39 -12.44
C LYS A 307 -24.86 13.55 -13.05
N LYS A 308 -24.17 14.35 -12.24
CA LYS A 308 -23.28 15.43 -12.71
C LYS A 308 -21.96 14.90 -13.25
N ALA A 309 -21.40 13.86 -12.61
CA ALA A 309 -20.09 13.31 -12.94
C ALA A 309 -20.12 12.32 -14.11
N PHE A 310 -21.03 11.35 -14.08
CA PHE A 310 -21.01 10.18 -14.95
C PHE A 310 -22.02 10.26 -16.10
N ASN A 311 -21.65 9.60 -17.22
CA ASN A 311 -22.52 9.51 -18.39
C ASN A 311 -23.82 8.77 -18.06
N GLU A 312 -24.94 9.22 -18.65
CA GLU A 312 -26.28 8.69 -18.37
C GLU A 312 -26.48 7.22 -18.74
N LYS A 313 -25.68 6.69 -19.67
CA LYS A 313 -25.73 5.26 -20.03
C LYS A 313 -25.48 4.32 -18.84
N TYR A 314 -24.89 4.79 -17.74
CA TYR A 314 -24.60 4.01 -16.55
C TYR A 314 -25.60 4.14 -15.42
N TRP A 315 -26.59 5.06 -15.50
CA TRP A 315 -27.52 5.30 -14.40
C TRP A 315 -28.98 5.58 -14.81
N ASN A 316 -29.31 5.71 -16.09
CA ASN A 316 -30.60 6.18 -16.57
C ASN A 316 -31.56 5.09 -17.07
N ALA A 317 -31.24 3.80 -16.85
CA ALA A 317 -32.15 2.71 -17.18
C ALA A 317 -33.37 2.72 -16.25
N ASN A 318 -34.54 2.54 -16.84
CA ASN A 318 -35.80 2.41 -16.12
C ASN A 318 -35.95 0.98 -15.57
N GLY A 319 -36.50 0.87 -14.36
CA GLY A 319 -36.79 -0.42 -13.72
C GLY A 319 -35.75 -0.84 -12.71
N LYS A 320 -35.92 -2.05 -12.22
CA LYS A 320 -35.02 -2.72 -11.32
C LYS A 320 -34.59 -4.06 -11.90
N TYR A 321 -33.41 -4.51 -11.52
CA TYR A 321 -32.76 -5.64 -12.15
C TYR A 321 -32.08 -6.53 -11.09
N GLN A 322 -31.94 -7.80 -11.45
CA GLN A 322 -31.04 -8.76 -10.84
C GLN A 322 -30.11 -9.33 -11.91
N ILE A 323 -28.87 -9.64 -11.55
CA ILE A 323 -27.96 -10.39 -12.41
C ILE A 323 -27.91 -11.81 -11.83
N VAL A 324 -28.39 -12.78 -12.60
CA VAL A 324 -28.48 -14.18 -12.19
C VAL A 324 -27.80 -15.05 -13.23
N ASN A 325 -26.76 -15.76 -12.85
CA ASN A 325 -25.96 -16.63 -13.73
C ASN A 325 -25.52 -15.91 -15.04
N GLY A 326 -25.09 -14.65 -14.91
CA GLY A 326 -24.66 -13.84 -16.05
C GLY A 326 -25.80 -13.33 -16.96
N GLN A 327 -27.04 -13.41 -16.52
CA GLN A 327 -28.20 -12.90 -17.26
C GLN A 327 -28.82 -11.72 -16.53
N LEU A 328 -29.19 -10.69 -17.27
CA LEU A 328 -29.91 -9.52 -16.75
C LEU A 328 -31.41 -9.84 -16.71
N VAL A 329 -31.97 -9.87 -15.52
CA VAL A 329 -33.39 -10.13 -15.26
C VAL A 329 -34.04 -8.88 -14.69
N GLN A 330 -35.11 -8.40 -15.32
CA GLN A 330 -35.92 -7.33 -14.75
C GLN A 330 -36.78 -7.87 -13.61
N ASP A 331 -36.60 -7.32 -12.39
CA ASP A 331 -37.26 -7.79 -11.18
C ASP A 331 -37.51 -6.62 -10.23
N LEU A 332 -38.78 -6.45 -9.80
CA LEU A 332 -39.20 -5.38 -8.90
C LEU A 332 -38.51 -5.46 -7.52
N SER A 333 -38.08 -6.65 -7.08
CA SER A 333 -37.32 -6.85 -5.85
C SER A 333 -35.83 -6.51 -5.97
N GLY A 334 -35.33 -6.39 -7.20
CA GLY A 334 -33.95 -6.11 -7.53
C GLY A 334 -33.49 -4.68 -7.22
N PHE A 335 -32.42 -4.28 -7.86
CA PHE A 335 -31.76 -2.98 -7.71
C PHE A 335 -31.96 -2.12 -8.97
N THR A 336 -32.00 -0.79 -8.81
CA THR A 336 -31.91 0.13 -9.95
C THR A 336 -30.55 0.02 -10.61
N GLN A 337 -30.41 0.44 -11.86
CA GLN A 337 -29.12 0.49 -12.55
C GLN A 337 -28.06 1.27 -11.73
N MET A 338 -28.46 2.41 -11.13
CA MET A 338 -27.53 3.23 -10.33
C MET A 338 -27.09 2.52 -9.06
N GLU A 339 -27.96 1.71 -8.42
CA GLU A 339 -27.59 0.87 -7.27
C GLU A 339 -26.65 -0.28 -7.70
N THR A 340 -26.95 -0.96 -8.81
CA THR A 340 -26.11 -2.07 -9.33
C THR A 340 -24.73 -1.58 -9.77
N ASN A 341 -24.66 -0.42 -10.43
CA ASN A 341 -23.41 0.17 -10.91
C ASN A 341 -22.67 1.00 -9.84
N PHE A 342 -23.09 0.95 -8.60
CA PHE A 342 -22.50 1.74 -7.54
C PHE A 342 -21.00 1.48 -7.33
N PRO A 343 -20.44 0.26 -7.49
CA PRO A 343 -19.00 0.03 -7.43
C PRO A 343 -18.20 0.87 -8.40
N MET A 344 -18.70 1.06 -9.64
CA MET A 344 -18.03 1.91 -10.63
C MET A 344 -17.96 3.37 -10.19
N PHE A 345 -19.10 3.93 -9.74
CA PHE A 345 -19.16 5.32 -9.29
C PHE A 345 -18.31 5.56 -8.05
N TRP A 346 -18.37 4.65 -7.08
CA TRP A 346 -17.57 4.64 -5.86
C TRP A 346 -16.09 4.66 -6.18
N SER A 347 -15.64 3.66 -6.92
CA SER A 347 -14.21 3.42 -7.14
C SER A 347 -13.55 4.50 -8.00
N LEU A 348 -14.17 4.90 -9.11
CA LEU A 348 -13.62 5.95 -9.96
C LEU A 348 -13.63 7.32 -9.27
N ALA A 349 -14.68 7.62 -8.49
CA ALA A 349 -14.75 8.90 -7.77
C ALA A 349 -13.66 8.98 -6.68
N ILE A 350 -13.46 7.91 -5.90
CA ILE A 350 -12.40 7.86 -4.87
C ILE A 350 -11.03 7.94 -5.53
N MET A 351 -10.76 7.19 -6.59
CA MET A 351 -9.51 7.31 -7.35
C MET A 351 -9.23 8.75 -7.76
N LEU A 352 -10.23 9.43 -8.36
CA LEU A 352 -10.06 10.82 -8.83
C LEU A 352 -9.87 11.83 -7.68
N TYR A 353 -10.39 11.54 -6.49
CA TYR A 353 -10.08 12.29 -5.28
C TYR A 353 -8.65 11.99 -4.80
N GLU A 354 -8.28 10.73 -4.62
CA GLU A 354 -6.95 10.35 -4.12
C GLU A 354 -5.82 10.78 -5.06
N GLN A 355 -6.08 10.92 -6.36
CA GLN A 355 -5.15 11.53 -7.33
C GLN A 355 -4.81 13.00 -7.01
N THR A 356 -5.61 13.67 -6.17
CA THR A 356 -5.28 15.03 -5.69
C THR A 356 -4.36 15.03 -4.47
N LEU A 357 -4.21 13.89 -3.80
CA LEU A 357 -3.40 13.75 -2.58
C LEU A 357 -1.92 13.57 -2.90
N VAL A 358 -1.32 14.60 -3.48
CA VAL A 358 0.09 14.60 -3.89
C VAL A 358 0.95 15.38 -2.90
N SER A 359 1.89 14.67 -2.29
CA SER A 359 2.92 15.22 -1.41
C SER A 359 4.24 15.34 -2.16
N ASP A 360 4.66 16.58 -2.43
CA ASP A 360 5.81 16.93 -3.25
C ASP A 360 6.49 18.27 -2.84
N GLN A 361 6.24 18.73 -1.59
CA GLN A 361 6.76 19.98 -1.06
C GLN A 361 7.41 19.75 0.33
N SER A 362 8.38 18.84 0.39
CA SER A 362 9.18 18.61 1.58
C SER A 362 10.45 19.46 1.60
N ARG A 363 11.10 19.58 2.77
CA ARG A 363 12.42 20.20 2.89
C ARG A 363 13.46 19.54 1.98
N PHE A 364 13.34 18.24 1.76
CA PHE A 364 14.17 17.52 0.81
C PHE A 364 13.96 18.01 -0.63
N ASP A 365 12.71 18.26 -1.06
CA ASP A 365 12.42 18.71 -2.42
C ASP A 365 13.09 20.06 -2.71
N ASP A 366 12.98 21.01 -1.79
CA ASP A 366 13.64 22.33 -1.87
C ASP A 366 15.17 22.19 -1.95
N TRP A 367 15.72 21.33 -1.10
CA TRP A 367 17.14 21.04 -1.07
C TRP A 367 17.60 20.35 -2.37
N PHE A 368 16.87 19.32 -2.82
CA PHE A 368 17.21 18.55 -4.00
C PHE A 368 17.19 19.41 -5.27
N GLU A 369 16.21 20.27 -5.39
CA GLU A 369 16.15 21.26 -6.49
C GLU A 369 17.29 22.28 -6.41
N SER A 370 17.57 22.81 -5.23
CA SER A 370 18.59 23.85 -5.05
C SER A 370 20.01 23.31 -5.10
N CYS A 371 20.29 22.13 -4.55
CA CYS A 371 21.62 21.53 -4.47
C CYS A 371 22.01 20.72 -5.72
N ARG A 372 21.07 19.96 -6.32
CA ARG A 372 21.36 18.94 -7.34
C ARG A 372 22.52 18.02 -6.91
N PRO A 373 22.30 17.20 -5.91
CA PRO A 373 23.38 16.53 -5.19
C PRO A 373 24.07 15.46 -6.02
N THR A 374 25.39 15.38 -5.87
CA THR A 374 26.25 14.29 -6.35
C THR A 374 26.88 13.61 -5.16
N VAL A 375 26.85 12.28 -5.13
CA VAL A 375 27.42 11.46 -4.05
C VAL A 375 28.66 10.73 -4.54
N THR A 376 29.77 10.87 -3.81
CA THR A 376 31.04 10.19 -4.08
C THR A 376 31.45 9.35 -2.88
N ASN A 377 31.83 8.13 -3.14
CA ASN A 377 32.27 7.19 -2.11
C ASN A 377 33.80 7.20 -2.01
N PRO A 378 34.38 7.62 -0.87
CA PRO A 378 35.83 7.75 -0.74
C PRO A 378 36.58 6.40 -0.73
N GLY A 379 35.89 5.28 -0.53
CA GLY A 379 36.50 3.94 -0.48
C GLY A 379 36.70 3.25 -1.81
N GLY A 380 36.32 3.83 -2.95
CA GLY A 380 36.43 3.18 -4.28
C GLY A 380 35.62 1.88 -4.39
N SER A 381 35.54 1.32 -5.60
CA SER A 381 34.93 0.00 -5.83
C SER A 381 35.83 -1.10 -5.33
N GLY A 382 35.54 -1.72 -4.19
CA GLY A 382 36.23 -2.92 -3.73
C GLY A 382 36.76 -2.91 -2.30
N SER A 383 36.69 -1.81 -1.54
CA SER A 383 37.18 -1.82 -0.16
C SER A 383 36.10 -2.40 0.80
N GLN A 384 36.52 -3.47 1.48
CA GLN A 384 35.77 -4.05 2.62
C GLN A 384 35.99 -3.24 3.90
N ALA A 385 35.95 -1.92 3.85
CA ALA A 385 36.14 -1.10 5.02
C ALA A 385 34.99 -1.31 6.03
N VAL A 386 35.36 -1.68 7.24
CA VAL A 386 34.43 -1.77 8.38
C VAL A 386 34.96 -0.82 9.46
N PRO A 387 34.21 0.20 9.86
CA PRO A 387 32.85 0.60 9.41
C PRO A 387 32.82 1.20 8.01
N VAL A 388 31.61 1.33 7.45
CA VAL A 388 31.40 1.96 6.14
C VAL A 388 31.90 3.40 6.16
N ALA A 389 32.73 3.79 5.19
CA ALA A 389 33.20 5.17 5.09
C ALA A 389 32.04 6.14 4.80
N ASN A 390 32.07 7.31 5.43
CA ASN A 390 31.06 8.33 5.17
C ASN A 390 31.17 8.85 3.73
N PRO A 391 30.10 8.82 2.93
CA PRO A 391 30.09 9.35 1.58
C PRO A 391 30.24 10.86 1.58
N ILE A 392 30.83 11.40 0.51
CA ILE A 392 30.96 12.82 0.27
C ILE A 392 29.81 13.28 -0.63
N VAL A 393 29.03 14.24 -0.16
CA VAL A 393 27.95 14.86 -0.94
C VAL A 393 28.40 16.26 -1.35
N THR A 394 28.22 16.59 -2.62
CA THR A 394 28.48 17.92 -3.18
C THR A 394 27.31 18.39 -4.01
N CYS A 395 27.11 19.70 -4.10
CA CYS A 395 26.09 20.29 -4.98
C CYS A 395 26.68 20.64 -6.34
N SER A 396 25.90 20.38 -7.39
CA SER A 396 26.21 20.81 -8.76
C SER A 396 25.57 22.18 -9.03
N PRO A 397 26.30 23.14 -9.63
CA PRO A 397 25.72 24.45 -9.96
C PRO A 397 24.53 24.32 -10.90
N LYS A 398 23.49 25.12 -10.67
CA LYS A 398 22.38 25.24 -11.63
C LYS A 398 22.88 25.98 -12.91
N PRO A 399 22.33 25.65 -14.10
CA PRO A 399 22.71 26.35 -15.35
C PRO A 399 22.48 27.85 -15.29
N ASP A 400 21.46 28.30 -14.56
CA ASP A 400 21.08 29.71 -14.37
C ASP A 400 21.80 30.37 -13.17
N ASN A 401 22.52 29.61 -12.35
CA ASN A 401 23.31 30.13 -11.22
C ASN A 401 24.66 29.40 -11.07
N PRO A 402 25.63 29.66 -11.95
CA PRO A 402 26.92 28.96 -11.96
C PRO A 402 27.81 29.22 -10.73
N ASN A 403 27.51 30.26 -9.95
CA ASN A 403 28.23 30.63 -8.72
C ASN A 403 27.59 30.06 -7.45
N GLN A 404 26.66 29.13 -7.59
CA GLN A 404 26.00 28.48 -6.46
C GLN A 404 27.00 27.72 -5.59
N SER A 405 26.76 27.72 -4.27
CA SER A 405 27.59 26.99 -3.32
C SER A 405 27.60 25.48 -3.60
N SER A 406 28.79 24.89 -3.64
CA SER A 406 28.94 23.43 -3.71
C SER A 406 28.76 22.73 -2.35
N ASN A 407 28.62 23.51 -1.26
CA ASN A 407 28.40 22.98 0.07
C ASN A 407 26.90 22.61 0.25
N PRO A 408 26.55 21.32 0.46
CA PRO A 408 25.17 20.88 0.54
C PRO A 408 24.40 21.46 1.74
N THR A 409 25.07 21.79 2.85
CA THR A 409 24.42 22.38 4.02
C THR A 409 24.02 23.86 3.80
N ALA A 410 24.58 24.53 2.82
CA ALA A 410 24.17 25.88 2.43
C ALA A 410 22.77 25.93 1.77
N HIS A 411 22.18 24.77 1.46
CA HIS A 411 20.89 24.64 0.79
C HIS A 411 19.74 24.18 1.71
N GLY A 412 19.93 24.20 3.03
CA GLY A 412 18.83 24.01 3.99
C GLY A 412 18.74 22.67 4.72
N LEU A 413 19.66 21.74 4.44
CA LEU A 413 19.82 20.53 5.27
C LEU A 413 21.01 20.67 6.23
N THR A 414 20.90 20.02 7.38
CA THR A 414 21.99 19.92 8.36
C THR A 414 23.07 18.92 7.91
N THR A 415 24.24 18.96 8.52
CA THR A 415 25.34 18.02 8.24
C THR A 415 24.89 16.56 8.44
N GLN A 416 24.10 16.29 9.47
CA GLN A 416 23.58 14.95 9.75
C GLN A 416 22.59 14.47 8.66
N GLU A 417 21.67 15.33 8.24
CA GLU A 417 20.71 15.02 7.16
C GLU A 417 21.43 14.78 5.82
N VAL A 418 22.46 15.58 5.50
CA VAL A 418 23.30 15.40 4.30
C VAL A 418 24.09 14.08 4.37
N LEU A 419 24.65 13.74 5.53
CA LEU A 419 25.30 12.43 5.72
C LEU A 419 24.30 11.30 5.49
N GLY A 420 23.09 11.41 6.03
CA GLY A 420 22.01 10.44 5.85
C GLY A 420 21.62 10.25 4.40
N TYR A 421 21.47 11.33 3.64
CA TYR A 421 21.24 11.26 2.19
C TYR A 421 22.39 10.56 1.46
N GLY A 422 23.64 10.91 1.80
CA GLY A 422 24.80 10.27 1.23
C GLY A 422 24.83 8.76 1.50
N MET A 423 24.56 8.35 2.75
CA MET A 423 24.46 6.94 3.14
C MET A 423 23.34 6.22 2.38
N PHE A 424 22.16 6.84 2.28
CA PHE A 424 21.01 6.31 1.56
C PHE A 424 21.31 6.11 0.07
N ASN A 425 21.96 7.08 -0.56
CA ASN A 425 22.31 7.09 -1.98
C ASN A 425 23.62 6.34 -2.30
N ASN A 426 24.30 5.79 -1.29
CA ASN A 426 25.57 5.06 -1.45
C ASN A 426 25.38 3.69 -2.13
N GLY A 427 24.47 3.56 -3.08
CA GLY A 427 24.24 2.36 -3.89
C GLY A 427 24.60 2.54 -5.35
N GLY A 428 25.10 3.75 -5.72
CA GLY A 428 25.39 4.09 -7.11
C GLY A 428 26.55 3.30 -7.72
N VAL A 429 26.32 2.75 -8.90
CA VAL A 429 27.27 2.18 -9.86
C VAL A 429 28.31 1.24 -9.26
N GLY A 430 27.90 0.06 -8.92
CA GLY A 430 28.76 -0.99 -8.41
C GLY A 430 28.15 -1.68 -7.20
N PHE A 431 27.04 -2.35 -7.39
CA PHE A 431 26.35 -3.21 -6.41
C PHE A 431 27.25 -4.26 -5.73
N ARG A 432 28.53 -4.25 -6.06
CA ARG A 432 29.57 -5.14 -5.52
C ARG A 432 30.29 -4.55 -4.31
N ASN A 433 29.92 -3.34 -3.85
CA ASN A 433 30.63 -2.71 -2.75
C ASN A 433 30.03 -3.18 -1.40
N PRO A 434 30.78 -3.96 -0.59
CA PRO A 434 30.29 -4.49 0.67
C PRO A 434 29.81 -3.43 1.68
N GLY A 435 30.17 -2.16 1.48
CA GLY A 435 29.82 -1.04 2.33
C GLY A 435 28.61 -0.21 1.88
N SER A 436 27.91 -0.61 0.82
CA SER A 436 26.71 0.10 0.34
C SER A 436 25.48 -0.30 1.15
N THR A 437 24.67 0.68 1.56
CA THR A 437 23.38 0.41 2.25
C THR A 437 22.33 -0.17 1.30
N GLY A 438 22.48 -0.01 -0.02
CA GLY A 438 21.59 -0.58 -1.03
C GLY A 438 20.18 0.02 -1.08
N CYS A 439 19.87 1.06 -0.28
CA CYS A 439 18.51 1.63 -0.18
C CYS A 439 17.94 2.06 -1.52
N ILE A 440 18.77 2.68 -2.38
CA ILE A 440 18.32 3.18 -3.69
C ILE A 440 17.93 2.08 -4.69
N ALA A 441 18.27 0.82 -4.42
CA ALA A 441 17.88 -0.29 -5.29
C ALA A 441 16.37 -0.50 -5.29
N CYS A 442 15.72 -0.28 -4.15
CA CYS A 442 14.27 -0.39 -3.98
C CYS A 442 13.60 1.00 -3.83
N HIS A 443 14.36 2.00 -3.41
CA HIS A 443 13.92 3.37 -3.13
C HIS A 443 14.74 4.40 -3.94
N PRO A 444 14.60 4.45 -5.28
CA PRO A 444 15.39 5.35 -6.12
C PRO A 444 15.22 6.83 -5.75
N VAL A 445 16.32 7.56 -5.82
CA VAL A 445 16.40 8.98 -5.38
C VAL A 445 16.16 9.99 -6.52
N GLY A 446 15.68 9.55 -7.69
CA GLY A 446 15.46 10.41 -8.84
C GLY A 446 16.76 10.79 -9.57
N ASN A 447 16.66 11.73 -10.49
CA ASN A 447 17.81 12.23 -11.26
C ASN A 447 17.93 13.75 -11.14
N PRO A 448 18.88 14.24 -10.32
CA PRO A 448 19.06 15.68 -10.11
C PRO A 448 19.57 16.42 -11.35
N ASN A 449 20.10 15.71 -12.35
CA ASN A 449 20.64 16.29 -13.58
C ASN A 449 19.69 16.14 -14.79
N ALA A 450 18.50 15.57 -14.60
CA ALA A 450 17.49 15.47 -15.65
C ALA A 450 16.93 16.85 -16.02
N ALA A 451 16.49 16.99 -17.26
CA ALA A 451 15.77 18.17 -17.74
C ALA A 451 14.47 17.71 -18.44
N PRO A 452 13.29 17.86 -17.81
CA PRO A 452 13.05 18.44 -16.48
C PRO A 452 13.59 17.60 -15.33
N LEU A 453 13.80 18.24 -14.17
CA LEU A 453 14.22 17.57 -12.94
C LEU A 453 13.20 16.48 -12.54
N VAL A 454 13.69 15.27 -12.25
CA VAL A 454 12.85 14.15 -11.81
C VAL A 454 12.95 14.02 -10.29
N PHE A 455 11.89 14.43 -9.61
CA PHE A 455 11.76 14.26 -8.16
C PHE A 455 11.46 12.82 -7.80
N PRO A 456 12.08 12.27 -6.74
CA PRO A 456 11.88 10.88 -6.36
C PRO A 456 10.56 10.65 -5.64
N LEU A 457 9.94 9.50 -5.93
CA LEU A 457 8.90 8.91 -5.11
C LEU A 457 9.46 7.96 -4.05
N PHE A 458 10.76 7.65 -4.13
CA PHE A 458 11.43 6.68 -3.26
C PHE A 458 10.78 5.30 -3.26
N THR A 459 10.40 4.82 -4.44
CA THR A 459 9.86 3.48 -4.64
C THR A 459 9.97 3.05 -6.10
N GLU A 460 10.35 1.79 -6.34
CA GLU A 460 10.31 1.19 -7.68
C GLU A 460 8.93 0.70 -8.12
N ALA A 461 7.99 0.55 -7.19
CA ALA A 461 6.64 0.08 -7.49
C ALA A 461 5.75 1.15 -8.16
N ALA A 462 6.27 2.36 -8.36
CA ALA A 462 5.54 3.50 -8.89
C ALA A 462 6.00 3.91 -10.30
N PHE A 463 5.09 4.54 -11.04
CA PHE A 463 5.45 5.23 -12.27
C PHE A 463 6.36 6.41 -11.97
N GLN A 464 7.46 6.51 -12.69
CA GLN A 464 8.30 7.72 -12.69
C GLN A 464 7.92 8.59 -13.90
N ASP A 465 8.04 9.91 -13.74
CA ASP A 465 7.69 10.87 -14.81
C ASP A 465 8.32 10.50 -16.15
N GLY A 466 7.46 10.32 -17.17
CA GLY A 466 7.86 10.06 -18.54
C GLY A 466 8.34 8.64 -18.85
N GLN A 467 8.32 7.73 -17.89
CA GLN A 467 8.74 6.34 -18.11
C GLN A 467 7.55 5.38 -18.28
N THR A 468 7.72 4.37 -19.13
CA THR A 468 6.81 3.24 -19.19
C THR A 468 7.12 2.31 -18.02
N PHE A 469 6.12 2.00 -17.21
CA PHE A 469 6.28 1.04 -16.14
C PHE A 469 6.39 -0.38 -16.69
N VAL A 470 7.41 -1.10 -16.25
CA VAL A 470 7.68 -2.48 -16.59
C VAL A 470 7.40 -3.31 -15.34
N PRO A 471 6.29 -4.09 -15.29
CA PRO A 471 5.83 -4.70 -14.04
C PRO A 471 6.59 -5.95 -13.61
N VAL A 472 7.45 -6.53 -14.46
CA VAL A 472 8.23 -7.74 -14.16
C VAL A 472 9.71 -7.45 -14.34
N GLU A 473 10.50 -7.84 -13.37
CA GLU A 473 11.96 -7.72 -13.39
C GLU A 473 12.61 -9.04 -13.00
N ARG A 474 13.91 -9.17 -13.34
CA ARG A 474 14.76 -10.23 -12.84
C ARG A 474 15.87 -9.62 -12.00
N SER A 475 15.94 -9.96 -10.73
CA SER A 475 16.99 -9.46 -9.84
C SER A 475 17.71 -10.58 -9.13
N ARG A 476 18.82 -10.22 -8.50
CA ARG A 476 19.54 -11.11 -7.60
C ARG A 476 18.74 -11.38 -6.35
N ILE A 477 18.81 -12.63 -5.95
CA ILE A 477 18.40 -13.07 -4.63
C ILE A 477 19.65 -13.43 -3.82
N ASP A 478 19.51 -13.33 -2.50
CA ASP A 478 20.63 -13.61 -1.60
C ASP A 478 21.01 -15.10 -1.66
N ASP A 479 22.25 -15.37 -2.12
CA ASP A 479 22.88 -16.67 -2.01
C ASP A 479 24.27 -16.48 -1.35
N PRO A 480 24.43 -16.92 -0.09
CA PRO A 480 25.68 -16.70 0.65
C PRO A 480 26.88 -17.51 0.13
N GLY A 481 26.72 -18.37 -0.88
CA GLY A 481 27.75 -19.30 -1.35
C GLY A 481 28.29 -19.02 -2.74
N PHE A 482 27.81 -18.03 -3.50
CA PHE A 482 28.12 -17.89 -4.92
C PHE A 482 29.10 -16.77 -5.29
N PRO A 483 30.06 -17.06 -6.19
CA PRO A 483 30.76 -16.01 -6.93
C PRO A 483 29.80 -15.33 -7.90
N LEU A 484 29.98 -14.04 -8.02
CA LEU A 484 29.20 -13.01 -8.66
C LEU A 484 28.85 -13.21 -10.16
N ASP A 485 28.18 -14.29 -10.54
CA ASP A 485 27.65 -14.44 -11.90
C ASP A 485 26.16 -14.10 -11.97
N PHE A 486 25.87 -12.90 -12.45
CA PHE A 486 24.54 -12.34 -12.55
C PHE A 486 23.58 -13.15 -13.45
N ALA A 487 24.11 -13.90 -14.38
CA ALA A 487 23.31 -14.60 -15.38
C ALA A 487 22.67 -15.89 -14.84
N LEU A 488 23.24 -16.46 -13.76
CA LEU A 488 22.84 -17.77 -13.23
C LEU A 488 22.01 -17.70 -11.94
N ASP A 489 22.09 -16.61 -11.18
CA ASP A 489 21.50 -16.49 -9.83
C ASP A 489 20.30 -15.54 -9.73
N GLY A 490 19.75 -15.10 -10.84
CA GLY A 490 18.60 -14.21 -10.86
C GLY A 490 17.28 -14.94 -10.66
N ALA A 491 16.31 -14.23 -10.12
CA ALA A 491 14.92 -14.66 -10.07
C ALA A 491 13.98 -13.61 -10.67
N SER A 492 12.96 -14.05 -11.35
CA SER A 492 11.89 -13.17 -11.81
C SER A 492 11.00 -12.77 -10.63
N HIS A 493 10.66 -11.49 -10.54
CA HIS A 493 9.80 -10.93 -9.51
C HIS A 493 8.99 -9.76 -10.05
N ASP A 494 7.96 -9.39 -9.32
CA ASP A 494 7.17 -8.19 -9.62
C ASP A 494 8.00 -6.95 -9.28
N ARG A 495 8.08 -6.00 -10.22
CA ARG A 495 8.87 -4.78 -10.04
C ARG A 495 8.40 -4.00 -8.83
N GLY A 496 9.34 -3.70 -7.91
CA GLY A 496 9.08 -2.98 -6.68
C GLY A 496 8.42 -3.83 -5.58
N PHE A 497 8.40 -5.17 -5.74
CA PHE A 497 7.96 -6.10 -4.71
C PHE A 497 9.12 -6.96 -4.24
N PHE A 498 9.42 -6.91 -2.94
CA PHE A 498 10.59 -7.58 -2.38
C PHE A 498 10.26 -8.31 -1.09
N ASN A 499 10.89 -9.46 -0.91
CA ASN A 499 10.99 -10.12 0.38
C ASN A 499 12.20 -9.53 1.14
N LEU A 500 11.94 -8.95 2.29
CA LEU A 500 12.95 -8.29 3.13
C LEU A 500 13.49 -9.20 4.24
N GLY A 501 13.06 -10.45 4.30
CA GLY A 501 13.48 -11.39 5.35
C GLY A 501 13.03 -10.97 6.74
N LEU A 502 11.83 -10.43 6.89
CA LEU A 502 11.33 -9.89 8.16
C LEU A 502 10.55 -10.90 8.98
N ARG A 503 9.82 -11.80 8.31
CA ARG A 503 8.99 -12.85 8.92
C ARG A 503 8.90 -14.08 8.00
N PRO A 504 8.45 -15.24 8.50
CA PRO A 504 8.22 -16.43 7.66
C PRO A 504 7.26 -16.15 6.51
N VAL A 505 7.58 -16.68 5.34
CA VAL A 505 6.71 -16.59 4.15
C VAL A 505 5.37 -17.27 4.39
N SER A 506 5.35 -18.33 5.21
CA SER A 506 4.12 -19.02 5.60
C SER A 506 3.09 -18.14 6.32
N ASP A 507 3.53 -17.07 6.99
CA ASP A 507 2.62 -16.17 7.72
C ASP A 507 1.87 -15.25 6.77
N ASP A 508 2.49 -14.88 5.64
CA ASP A 508 1.87 -14.04 4.60
C ASP A 508 2.63 -14.20 3.28
N LEU A 509 1.98 -14.77 2.28
CA LEU A 509 2.57 -15.00 0.96
C LEU A 509 2.79 -13.72 0.15
N GLY A 510 2.19 -12.59 0.53
CA GLY A 510 2.31 -11.36 -0.23
C GLY A 510 1.90 -11.51 -1.69
N ALA A 511 2.76 -11.07 -2.63
CA ALA A 511 2.54 -11.18 -4.06
C ALA A 511 2.46 -12.65 -4.56
N GLY A 512 3.01 -13.59 -3.80
CA GLY A 512 2.92 -15.04 -4.11
C GLY A 512 1.55 -15.68 -3.86
N ALA A 513 0.61 -14.94 -3.28
CA ALA A 513 -0.74 -15.42 -3.02
C ALA A 513 -1.58 -15.55 -4.31
N LYS A 514 -2.76 -16.13 -4.19
CA LYS A 514 -3.74 -16.28 -5.26
C LYS A 514 -4.97 -15.40 -5.02
N ASP A 515 -5.64 -15.06 -6.12
CA ASP A 515 -6.95 -14.40 -6.06
C ASP A 515 -8.07 -15.40 -5.66
N PRO A 516 -9.29 -14.92 -5.39
CA PRO A 516 -10.41 -15.80 -5.04
C PRO A 516 -10.81 -16.82 -6.11
N TYR A 517 -10.31 -16.67 -7.33
CA TYR A 517 -10.59 -17.57 -8.47
C TYR A 517 -9.47 -18.57 -8.72
N GLY A 518 -8.41 -18.54 -7.90
CA GLY A 518 -7.26 -19.44 -7.97
C GLY A 518 -6.12 -18.98 -8.89
N ASN A 519 -6.21 -17.80 -9.51
CA ASN A 519 -5.15 -17.25 -10.33
C ASN A 519 -4.04 -16.62 -9.47
N ASP A 520 -2.80 -16.62 -9.96
CA ASP A 520 -1.69 -15.98 -9.28
C ASP A 520 -1.87 -14.44 -9.20
N LEU A 521 -1.56 -13.83 -8.06
CA LEU A 521 -1.51 -12.38 -7.93
C LEU A 521 -0.29 -11.81 -8.63
N SER A 522 0.84 -12.52 -8.56
CA SER A 522 2.11 -12.10 -9.13
C SER A 522 2.07 -11.97 -10.64
N LEU A 523 2.43 -10.79 -11.14
CA LEU A 523 2.60 -10.52 -12.57
C LEU A 523 3.79 -11.29 -13.15
N ALA A 524 4.84 -11.54 -12.34
CA ALA A 524 5.97 -12.33 -12.77
C ALA A 524 5.58 -13.80 -13.02
N ARG A 525 4.77 -14.41 -12.14
CA ARG A 525 4.22 -15.76 -12.41
C ARG A 525 3.32 -15.79 -13.64
N MET A 526 2.40 -14.84 -13.75
CA MET A 526 1.52 -14.74 -14.91
C MET A 526 2.31 -14.59 -16.21
N PHE A 527 3.35 -13.74 -16.20
CA PHE A 527 4.25 -13.59 -17.35
C PHE A 527 4.95 -14.89 -17.73
N LEU A 528 5.44 -15.66 -16.75
CA LEU A 528 6.08 -16.95 -17.03
C LEU A 528 5.09 -17.98 -17.59
N HIS A 529 3.84 -18.01 -17.12
CA HIS A 529 2.76 -18.81 -17.71
C HIS A 529 2.49 -18.42 -19.17
N GLU A 530 2.40 -17.11 -19.46
CA GLU A 530 2.25 -16.60 -20.85
C GLU A 530 3.41 -17.05 -21.75
N GLN A 531 4.65 -16.99 -21.25
CA GLN A 531 5.83 -17.41 -22.01
C GLN A 531 5.88 -18.93 -22.23
N ALA A 532 5.32 -19.71 -21.31
CA ALA A 532 5.13 -21.16 -21.48
C ALA A 532 4.00 -21.52 -22.47
N GLY A 533 3.30 -20.54 -23.02
CA GLY A 533 2.18 -20.75 -23.95
C GLY A 533 0.86 -21.09 -23.26
N GLU A 534 0.78 -20.88 -21.96
CA GLU A 534 -0.46 -21.08 -21.21
C GLU A 534 -1.41 -19.87 -21.37
N THR A 535 -2.70 -20.13 -21.34
CA THR A 535 -3.69 -19.06 -21.37
C THR A 535 -3.83 -18.47 -19.96
N VAL A 536 -3.47 -17.20 -19.78
CA VAL A 536 -3.72 -16.46 -18.56
C VAL A 536 -4.87 -15.49 -18.74
N ILE A 537 -5.63 -15.31 -17.65
CA ILE A 537 -6.68 -14.29 -17.59
C ILE A 537 -6.02 -12.96 -17.23
N ASP A 538 -6.39 -11.90 -17.94
CA ASP A 538 -5.80 -10.57 -17.74
C ASP A 538 -4.30 -10.59 -18.02
N PRO A 539 -3.91 -10.86 -19.27
CA PRO A 539 -2.52 -10.97 -19.66
C PRO A 539 -1.75 -9.71 -19.27
N THR A 540 -0.51 -9.88 -18.87
CA THR A 540 0.32 -8.79 -18.33
C THR A 540 0.52 -7.64 -19.34
N GLY A 541 0.15 -7.83 -20.59
CA GLY A 541 0.37 -6.89 -21.69
C GLY A 541 1.86 -6.66 -21.97
N ILE A 542 2.66 -7.53 -21.38
CA ILE A 542 4.12 -7.45 -21.44
C ILE A 542 4.64 -8.08 -22.75
N GLY A 543 3.96 -8.33 -23.77
CA GLY A 543 4.41 -8.79 -25.10
C GLY A 543 5.79 -9.51 -25.17
N ASN A 544 6.23 -9.94 -26.30
CA ASN A 544 7.57 -10.57 -26.44
C ASN A 544 8.67 -9.55 -26.06
N ARG A 545 9.18 -9.64 -24.83
CA ARG A 545 10.10 -8.66 -24.21
C ARG A 545 11.56 -8.85 -24.55
N CYS A 546 11.87 -9.76 -25.42
CA CYS A 546 13.23 -9.88 -25.93
C CYS A 546 13.71 -8.63 -26.70
N SER A 547 12.85 -7.64 -26.88
CA SER A 547 13.19 -6.35 -27.51
C SER A 547 13.36 -5.18 -26.52
N THR A 548 13.04 -5.34 -25.24
CA THR A 548 13.11 -4.23 -24.27
C THR A 548 13.89 -4.65 -23.02
N PRO A 549 15.11 -4.16 -22.80
CA PRO A 549 15.89 -4.50 -21.63
C PRO A 549 15.24 -3.96 -20.36
N THR A 550 15.14 -4.79 -19.32
CA THR A 550 14.62 -4.39 -18.00
C THR A 550 15.72 -4.19 -16.98
N ILE A 551 16.92 -4.70 -17.25
CA ILE A 551 18.11 -4.52 -16.42
C ILE A 551 19.27 -4.13 -17.33
N ILE A 552 20.00 -3.09 -16.97
CA ILE A 552 21.30 -2.76 -17.58
C ILE A 552 22.37 -3.23 -16.61
N GLU A 553 23.13 -4.24 -17.01
CA GLU A 553 24.27 -4.70 -16.20
C GLU A 553 25.38 -3.67 -16.09
N PRO A 554 26.18 -3.68 -15.02
CA PRO A 554 27.42 -2.91 -14.95
C PRO A 554 28.37 -3.33 -16.07
N GLY A 555 28.49 -2.49 -17.09
CA GLY A 555 29.22 -2.78 -18.34
C GLY A 555 28.40 -2.57 -19.60
N GLY A 556 27.10 -2.22 -19.46
CA GLY A 556 26.26 -1.75 -20.55
C GLY A 556 25.57 -2.83 -21.38
N ALA A 557 25.65 -4.12 -20.98
CA ALA A 557 24.88 -5.16 -21.64
C ALA A 557 23.43 -5.18 -21.12
N PRO A 558 22.41 -5.10 -21.98
CA PRO A 558 21.02 -5.20 -21.57
C PRO A 558 20.71 -6.65 -21.18
N VAL A 559 20.05 -6.83 -20.03
CA VAL A 559 19.50 -8.11 -19.58
C VAL A 559 17.99 -8.06 -19.69
N TYR A 560 17.43 -9.09 -20.29
CA TYR A 560 16.00 -9.22 -20.53
C TYR A 560 15.47 -10.36 -19.66
N PRO A 561 14.51 -10.12 -18.76
CA PRO A 561 13.91 -11.22 -18.00
C PRO A 561 13.32 -12.25 -18.95
N GLY A 562 13.80 -13.49 -18.83
CA GLY A 562 13.30 -14.60 -19.64
C GLY A 562 13.63 -14.55 -21.13
N CYS A 563 14.56 -13.69 -21.57
CA CYS A 563 14.99 -13.63 -22.96
C CYS A 563 16.43 -14.09 -23.13
N PRO A 564 16.75 -14.86 -24.17
CA PRO A 564 18.15 -15.16 -24.47
C PRO A 564 18.88 -13.87 -24.84
N SER A 565 20.01 -13.56 -24.20
CA SER A 565 21.01 -12.71 -24.83
C SER A 565 21.40 -13.39 -26.13
N ALA A 566 21.79 -12.65 -27.17
CA ALA A 566 21.91 -13.09 -28.57
C ALA A 566 22.67 -14.41 -28.86
N ALA A 567 22.92 -15.27 -27.88
CA ALA A 567 23.63 -16.55 -28.05
C ALA A 567 23.41 -17.69 -27.03
N PRO A 568 22.74 -17.63 -25.86
CA PRO A 568 22.46 -18.86 -25.11
C PRO A 568 21.16 -19.54 -25.58
N PRO A 569 20.97 -20.84 -25.29
CA PRO A 569 19.73 -21.54 -25.60
C PRO A 569 18.55 -20.85 -24.90
N PRO A 570 17.34 -20.98 -25.46
CA PRO A 570 16.15 -20.37 -24.83
C PRO A 570 16.09 -20.81 -23.37
N LEU A 571 15.92 -19.83 -22.47
CA LEU A 571 15.63 -20.11 -21.06
C LEU A 571 14.41 -21.02 -21.03
N ASP A 572 14.51 -22.14 -20.34
CA ASP A 572 13.34 -22.93 -20.01
C ASP A 572 12.55 -22.16 -18.96
N PHE A 573 11.54 -21.41 -19.41
CA PHE A 573 10.71 -20.58 -18.54
C PHE A 573 10.04 -21.39 -17.42
N ALA A 574 9.83 -22.71 -17.64
CA ALA A 574 9.32 -23.61 -16.60
C ALA A 574 10.33 -23.84 -15.46
N LEU A 575 11.61 -23.58 -15.70
CA LEU A 575 12.71 -23.70 -14.72
C LEU A 575 13.16 -22.34 -14.16
N GLU A 576 12.61 -21.22 -14.66
CA GLU A 576 12.98 -19.89 -14.17
C GLU A 576 12.61 -19.74 -12.70
N ARG A 577 13.59 -19.33 -11.90
CA ARG A 577 13.38 -19.07 -10.48
C ARG A 577 12.50 -17.85 -10.27
N GLN A 578 11.63 -17.88 -9.25
CA GLN A 578 10.70 -16.84 -8.91
C GLN A 578 10.91 -16.38 -7.47
N ALA A 579 10.96 -15.08 -7.24
CA ALA A 579 11.09 -14.47 -5.91
C ALA A 579 9.85 -13.65 -5.57
N VAL A 580 8.69 -14.32 -5.50
CA VAL A 580 7.39 -13.68 -5.31
C VAL A 580 6.74 -14.01 -3.97
N ASP A 581 7.02 -15.19 -3.39
CA ASP A 581 6.48 -15.58 -2.10
C ASP A 581 7.12 -14.77 -0.98
N GLY A 582 6.28 -14.17 -0.12
CA GLY A 582 6.72 -13.27 0.94
C GLY A 582 7.18 -11.89 0.44
N SER A 583 6.93 -11.57 -0.83
CA SER A 583 7.27 -10.28 -1.42
C SER A 583 6.13 -9.28 -1.28
N PHE A 584 6.48 -8.05 -0.88
CA PHE A 584 5.52 -6.96 -0.65
C PHE A 584 5.94 -5.71 -1.39
N LYS A 585 4.93 -4.91 -1.75
CA LYS A 585 5.10 -3.64 -2.43
C LYS A 585 5.98 -2.70 -1.61
N THR A 586 7.01 -2.15 -2.24
CA THR A 586 7.87 -1.11 -1.67
C THR A 586 7.08 0.19 -1.53
N PRO A 587 6.83 0.70 -0.30
CA PRO A 587 6.11 1.97 -0.13
C PRO A 587 6.98 3.16 -0.53
N SER A 588 6.33 4.29 -0.84
CA SER A 588 7.03 5.57 -0.88
C SER A 588 7.57 5.93 0.51
N LEU A 589 8.75 6.55 0.57
CA LEU A 589 9.28 7.08 1.83
C LEU A 589 8.83 8.51 2.11
N ARG A 590 8.09 9.14 1.19
CA ARG A 590 7.53 10.48 1.44
C ARG A 590 6.58 10.43 2.63
N ASN A 591 6.75 11.36 3.56
CA ASN A 591 6.03 11.45 4.83
C ASN A 591 6.25 10.26 5.78
N VAL A 592 7.32 9.48 5.59
CA VAL A 592 7.57 8.28 6.42
C VAL A 592 7.67 8.61 7.91
N GLY A 593 8.12 9.81 8.28
CA GLY A 593 8.12 10.28 9.67
C GLY A 593 6.74 10.47 10.30
N LEU A 594 5.65 10.44 9.51
CA LEU A 594 4.27 10.63 9.96
C LEU A 594 3.45 9.33 10.02
N THR A 595 3.98 8.21 9.54
CA THR A 595 3.20 6.98 9.26
C THR A 595 3.68 5.70 9.98
N PRO A 596 4.15 5.76 11.26
CA PRO A 596 4.36 4.56 12.03
C PRO A 596 3.00 3.89 12.38
N PRO A 597 2.96 2.55 12.63
CA PRO A 597 4.07 1.59 12.61
C PRO A 597 4.43 1.13 11.21
N TYR A 598 5.59 0.48 11.06
CA TYR A 598 6.21 0.23 9.77
C TYR A 598 6.09 -1.22 9.29
N PHE A 599 6.29 -1.40 7.97
CA PHE A 599 6.13 -2.63 7.18
C PHE A 599 4.66 -3.09 7.04
N HIS A 600 4.44 -4.10 6.19
CA HIS A 600 3.10 -4.62 5.88
C HIS A 600 2.37 -5.21 7.09
N TYR A 601 3.09 -5.56 8.15
CA TYR A 601 2.55 -6.13 9.39
C TYR A 601 2.71 -5.21 10.61
N GLY A 602 3.18 -3.98 10.42
CA GLY A 602 3.27 -2.97 11.47
C GLY A 602 4.18 -3.34 12.66
N ALA A 603 5.20 -4.15 12.44
CA ALA A 603 5.99 -4.75 13.52
C ALA A 603 7.06 -3.85 14.14
N TYR A 604 7.28 -2.67 13.59
CA TYR A 604 8.30 -1.72 14.04
C TYR A 604 7.65 -0.39 14.37
N GLY A 605 7.75 0.03 15.63
CA GLY A 605 7.09 1.23 16.14
C GLY A 605 7.82 2.54 15.80
N ASP A 606 9.11 2.48 15.45
CA ASP A 606 9.94 3.65 15.20
C ASP A 606 10.90 3.47 14.01
N LEU A 607 11.30 4.60 13.40
CA LEU A 607 12.19 4.62 12.21
C LEU A 607 13.59 4.11 12.51
N ARG A 608 14.11 4.33 13.72
CA ARG A 608 15.46 3.87 14.06
C ARG A 608 15.52 2.34 14.02
N SER A 609 14.53 1.66 14.61
CA SER A 609 14.41 0.19 14.56
C SER A 609 14.24 -0.33 13.14
N VAL A 610 13.55 0.41 12.25
CA VAL A 610 13.46 0.09 10.82
C VAL A 610 14.84 0.14 10.16
N VAL A 611 15.63 1.20 10.38
CA VAL A 611 16.98 1.30 9.83
C VAL A 611 17.88 0.19 10.39
N GLU A 612 17.77 -0.11 11.68
CA GLU A 612 18.54 -1.19 12.32
C GLU A 612 18.29 -2.56 11.67
N VAL A 613 17.02 -2.88 11.32
CA VAL A 613 16.72 -4.14 10.65
C VAL A 613 17.28 -4.21 9.22
N TYR A 614 17.28 -3.10 8.49
CA TYR A 614 17.89 -3.06 7.16
C TYR A 614 19.41 -3.23 7.23
N VAL A 615 20.10 -2.49 8.08
CA VAL A 615 21.57 -2.51 8.15
C VAL A 615 22.12 -3.81 8.74
N ARG A 616 21.34 -4.53 9.56
CA ARG A 616 21.73 -5.88 10.03
C ARG A 616 21.43 -7.00 9.03
N GLY A 617 20.73 -6.70 7.92
CA GLY A 617 20.36 -7.68 6.89
C GLY A 617 19.09 -8.47 7.21
N GLY A 618 18.05 -7.81 7.72
CA GLY A 618 16.76 -8.41 8.04
C GLY A 618 16.79 -9.23 9.33
N ASN A 619 15.81 -10.13 9.46
CA ASN A 619 15.72 -11.10 10.55
C ASN A 619 16.20 -12.50 10.12
N LYS A 620 16.74 -12.62 8.91
CA LYS A 620 17.25 -13.85 8.33
C LYS A 620 18.41 -14.40 9.15
N ARG A 621 18.35 -15.66 9.52
CA ARG A 621 19.42 -16.42 10.15
C ARG A 621 20.22 -17.20 9.13
N ASN A 622 21.43 -17.64 9.52
CA ASN A 622 22.26 -18.48 8.68
C ASN A 622 21.61 -19.85 8.49
N MET A 623 21.18 -20.16 7.29
CA MET A 623 20.44 -21.35 6.89
C MET A 623 21.19 -22.68 7.04
N ARG A 624 22.48 -22.65 7.37
CA ARG A 624 23.30 -23.85 7.57
C ARG A 624 23.04 -24.57 8.89
N SER A 625 22.26 -23.99 9.77
CA SER A 625 21.85 -24.61 11.04
C SER A 625 20.48 -25.29 10.85
N SER A 626 20.51 -26.60 10.71
CA SER A 626 19.38 -27.45 10.36
C SER A 626 18.28 -27.62 11.44
N SER A 627 18.30 -26.83 12.51
CA SER A 627 17.46 -27.12 13.68
C SER A 627 16.42 -26.06 14.04
N LEU A 628 16.38 -24.90 13.37
CA LEU A 628 15.40 -23.87 13.62
C LEU A 628 14.85 -23.30 12.30
N PRO A 629 13.53 -23.16 12.15
CA PRO A 629 12.99 -22.42 11.02
C PRO A 629 13.58 -21.02 11.06
N ASP A 630 14.14 -20.58 9.92
CA ASP A 630 14.52 -19.20 9.71
C ASP A 630 13.30 -18.31 9.99
N ALA A 631 13.51 -17.16 10.59
CA ALA A 631 12.44 -16.17 10.80
C ALA A 631 11.71 -15.80 9.49
N THR A 632 12.32 -16.03 8.34
CA THR A 632 11.73 -15.82 7.02
C THR A 632 10.92 -17.02 6.53
N GLY A 633 11.10 -18.22 7.10
CA GLY A 633 10.40 -19.44 6.71
C GLY A 633 10.61 -19.92 5.28
N ASP A 634 11.54 -19.31 4.55
CA ASP A 634 11.67 -19.44 3.11
C ASP A 634 12.61 -20.58 2.65
N TRP A 635 12.92 -21.47 3.54
CA TRP A 635 13.88 -22.56 3.32
C TRP A 635 13.24 -23.85 2.82
N SER A 636 11.93 -23.94 2.76
CA SER A 636 11.25 -25.23 2.67
C SER A 636 11.34 -25.94 1.32
N GLY A 637 11.96 -25.36 0.32
CA GLY A 637 12.06 -26.00 -1.01
C GLY A 637 10.72 -26.46 -1.61
N SER A 638 9.63 -26.09 -0.96
CA SER A 638 8.26 -26.46 -1.33
C SER A 638 7.58 -25.35 -2.14
N GLY A 639 8.37 -24.57 -2.88
CA GLY A 639 7.80 -23.79 -3.99
C GLY A 639 6.99 -24.74 -4.88
N PRO A 640 5.90 -24.28 -5.52
CA PRO A 640 5.12 -25.13 -6.40
C PRO A 640 6.07 -25.84 -7.35
N LYS A 641 6.07 -27.16 -7.33
CA LYS A 641 6.82 -27.97 -8.28
C LYS A 641 6.41 -27.53 -9.67
N GLY A 642 7.37 -26.97 -10.41
CA GLY A 642 7.12 -26.54 -11.79
C GLY A 642 7.72 -25.18 -12.15
N TYR A 643 8.03 -24.34 -11.18
CA TYR A 643 8.58 -23.00 -11.44
C TYR A 643 9.85 -22.80 -10.63
N GLY A 644 10.99 -23.27 -11.15
CA GLY A 644 12.30 -23.04 -10.57
C GLY A 644 12.40 -23.40 -9.08
N ALA A 645 12.20 -24.67 -8.76
CA ALA A 645 12.35 -25.13 -7.37
C ALA A 645 13.71 -24.70 -6.83
N VAL A 646 13.72 -24.01 -5.68
CA VAL A 646 14.95 -23.74 -4.94
C VAL A 646 15.64 -25.09 -4.72
N PRO A 647 16.93 -25.26 -5.09
CA PRO A 647 17.63 -26.51 -4.87
C PRO A 647 17.57 -26.90 -3.39
N THR A 648 17.11 -28.09 -3.11
CA THR A 648 16.99 -28.62 -1.73
C THR A 648 18.32 -29.14 -1.18
N THR A 649 19.36 -29.18 -1.99
CA THR A 649 20.69 -29.68 -1.61
C THR A 649 21.80 -28.90 -2.32
N GLY A 650 22.84 -28.55 -1.62
CA GLY A 650 24.04 -27.86 -2.15
C GLY A 650 24.22 -26.45 -1.60
N PRO A 651 25.21 -25.70 -2.07
CA PRO A 651 25.50 -24.33 -1.60
C PRO A 651 24.43 -23.28 -1.99
N HIS A 652 23.40 -23.68 -2.74
CA HIS A 652 22.34 -22.84 -3.30
C HIS A 652 21.03 -22.91 -2.53
N TYR A 653 21.06 -22.94 -1.22
CA TYR A 653 19.87 -22.72 -0.44
C TYR A 653 19.39 -21.29 -0.69
N GLY A 654 18.59 -21.14 -1.74
CA GLY A 654 18.01 -19.88 -2.06
C GLY A 654 16.91 -19.50 -1.06
N THR A 655 16.93 -18.27 -0.64
CA THR A 655 15.79 -17.60 -0.04
C THR A 655 15.23 -16.66 -1.07
N ASN A 656 13.94 -16.27 -0.98
CA ASN A 656 13.38 -15.20 -1.81
C ASN A 656 13.81 -13.80 -1.30
N VAL A 657 14.59 -13.74 -0.24
CA VAL A 657 15.10 -12.48 0.32
C VAL A 657 15.97 -11.78 -0.71
N ASN A 658 15.67 -10.52 -0.96
CA ASN A 658 16.43 -9.72 -1.92
C ASN A 658 17.90 -9.57 -1.51
N PHE A 659 18.82 -9.69 -2.47
CA PHE A 659 20.27 -9.60 -2.27
C PHE A 659 20.72 -8.34 -1.52
N PHE A 660 20.02 -7.22 -1.67
CA PHE A 660 20.37 -5.97 -0.98
C PHE A 660 20.09 -5.99 0.52
N ILE A 661 19.31 -6.97 1.01
CA ILE A 661 19.07 -7.18 2.44
C ILE A 661 20.26 -7.95 3.03
N ARG A 662 21.29 -7.23 3.41
CA ARG A 662 22.55 -7.79 3.91
C ARG A 662 23.10 -7.02 5.10
N ASP A 663 24.00 -7.64 5.86
CA ASP A 663 24.66 -7.01 6.99
C ASP A 663 25.62 -5.90 6.52
N VAL A 664 25.23 -4.66 6.83
CA VAL A 664 26.02 -3.44 6.57
C VAL A 664 26.50 -2.91 7.92
N LYS A 665 27.78 -2.98 8.19
CA LYS A 665 28.37 -2.57 9.48
C LYS A 665 28.33 -1.05 9.65
N SER A 666 27.13 -0.52 10.00
CA SER A 666 26.90 0.91 10.23
C SER A 666 27.11 1.30 11.68
N THR A 667 27.62 2.51 11.92
CA THR A 667 27.72 3.11 13.27
C THR A 667 26.37 3.68 13.73
N ASP A 668 26.22 3.95 15.01
CA ASP A 668 25.03 4.62 15.54
C ASP A 668 24.79 5.98 14.90
N GLU A 669 25.88 6.76 14.71
CA GLU A 669 25.81 8.06 14.04
C GLU A 669 25.28 7.94 12.58
N GLN A 670 25.70 6.92 11.85
CA GLN A 670 25.24 6.66 10.48
C GLN A 670 23.77 6.26 10.44
N ILE A 671 23.30 5.48 11.42
CA ILE A 671 21.89 5.12 11.55
C ILE A 671 21.04 6.34 11.89
N ASP A 672 21.50 7.15 12.87
CA ASP A 672 20.80 8.38 13.23
C ASP A 672 20.76 9.38 12.07
N ALA A 673 21.80 9.43 11.25
CA ALA A 673 21.85 10.24 10.05
C ALA A 673 20.83 9.76 8.99
N LEU A 674 20.69 8.45 8.77
CA LEU A 674 19.66 7.90 7.88
C LEU A 674 18.26 8.26 8.36
N VAL A 675 17.99 8.16 9.66
CA VAL A 675 16.70 8.59 10.24
C VAL A 675 16.49 10.09 10.03
N ALA A 676 17.49 10.92 10.32
CA ALA A 676 17.41 12.36 10.12
C ALA A 676 17.11 12.73 8.66
N PHE A 677 17.75 12.06 7.72
CA PHE A 677 17.44 12.23 6.29
C PHE A 677 15.99 11.86 5.97
N MET A 678 15.50 10.72 6.41
CA MET A 678 14.11 10.30 6.14
C MET A 678 13.08 11.27 6.71
N LEU A 679 13.35 11.91 7.83
CA LEU A 679 12.48 12.95 8.38
C LEU A 679 12.42 14.23 7.51
N THR A 680 13.40 14.48 6.65
CA THR A 680 13.34 15.60 5.68
C THR A 680 12.33 15.38 4.57
N LEU A 681 11.85 14.14 4.37
CA LEU A 681 10.88 13.77 3.34
C LEU A 681 9.44 14.12 3.70
N THR A 682 9.23 14.77 4.84
CA THR A 682 7.92 15.19 5.34
C THR A 682 7.48 16.50 4.71
N ASP A 683 6.29 16.47 4.12
CA ASP A 683 5.59 17.63 3.58
C ASP A 683 4.77 18.29 4.70
N ALA A 684 5.05 19.56 4.98
CA ALA A 684 4.38 20.30 6.05
C ALA A 684 2.85 20.42 5.82
N ARG A 685 2.39 20.37 4.58
CA ARG A 685 0.96 20.35 4.27
C ARG A 685 0.28 19.07 4.80
N VAL A 686 0.94 17.93 4.68
CA VAL A 686 0.44 16.65 5.22
C VAL A 686 0.45 16.67 6.74
N GLN A 687 1.46 17.26 7.35
CA GLN A 687 1.63 17.32 8.79
C GLN A 687 0.45 18.03 9.50
N CYS A 688 -0.06 19.08 8.91
CA CYS A 688 -1.13 19.92 9.48
C CYS A 688 -2.43 19.91 8.66
N ASP A 689 -2.60 18.98 7.74
CA ASP A 689 -3.78 18.79 6.87
C ASP A 689 -4.14 20.05 6.07
N ASN A 690 -3.15 20.77 5.56
CA ASN A 690 -3.37 21.84 4.57
C ASN A 690 -3.81 21.24 3.23
N ALA A 691 -4.55 22.00 2.45
CA ALA A 691 -4.97 21.53 1.12
C ALA A 691 -3.80 20.96 0.30
N PRO A 692 -4.01 19.84 -0.39
CA PRO A 692 -5.24 19.10 -0.64
C PRO A 692 -5.59 18.06 0.45
N PHE A 693 -4.92 18.06 1.60
CA PHE A 693 -5.09 17.08 2.69
C PHE A 693 -6.14 17.50 3.73
N ASP A 694 -6.78 18.65 3.54
CA ASP A 694 -7.90 19.13 4.34
C ASP A 694 -9.10 18.17 4.25
N HIS A 695 -9.95 18.13 5.32
CA HIS A 695 -10.94 17.07 5.42
C HIS A 695 -12.15 17.42 6.31
N PRO A 696 -13.29 16.69 6.14
CA PRO A 696 -14.42 16.75 7.06
C PRO A 696 -14.07 16.24 8.46
N GLU A 697 -14.94 16.58 9.43
CA GLU A 697 -14.94 15.99 10.77
C GLU A 697 -15.07 14.45 10.68
N LEU A 698 -14.34 13.74 11.56
CA LEU A 698 -14.39 12.28 11.64
C LEU A 698 -14.44 11.83 13.10
N THR A 699 -15.38 10.94 13.43
CA THR A 699 -15.36 10.19 14.70
C THR A 699 -14.54 8.93 14.52
N ILE A 700 -13.45 8.82 15.28
CA ILE A 700 -12.51 7.72 15.19
C ILE A 700 -12.72 6.77 16.37
N PHE A 701 -12.86 5.49 16.05
CA PHE A 701 -12.97 4.42 17.05
C PHE A 701 -11.58 4.11 17.61
N ASN A 702 -11.45 4.11 18.93
CA ASN A 702 -10.17 3.93 19.64
C ASN A 702 -10.30 2.90 20.78
N GLY A 703 -10.64 1.67 20.41
CA GLY A 703 -10.87 0.57 21.36
C GLY A 703 -12.28 0.57 21.93
N HIS A 704 -12.46 -0.22 22.98
CA HIS A 704 -13.76 -0.53 23.57
C HIS A 704 -13.75 -0.41 25.08
N LYS A 705 -14.91 -0.06 25.65
CA LYS A 705 -15.15 -0.21 27.09
C LYS A 705 -15.16 -1.70 27.45
N ASN A 706 -14.59 -2.06 28.59
CA ASN A 706 -14.50 -3.45 29.07
C ASN A 706 -15.86 -4.05 29.50
N ARG A 707 -16.92 -3.85 28.71
CA ARG A 707 -18.23 -4.44 28.96
C ARG A 707 -18.61 -5.35 27.82
N VAL A 708 -18.79 -6.59 28.17
CA VAL A 708 -19.37 -7.59 27.29
C VAL A 708 -20.87 -7.30 27.20
N ASN A 709 -21.33 -7.00 25.98
CA ASN A 709 -22.73 -6.95 25.56
C ASN A 709 -23.61 -5.87 26.25
N ASN A 710 -23.72 -4.72 25.58
CA ASN A 710 -24.64 -3.65 25.96
C ASN A 710 -26.11 -3.89 25.51
N GLY A 711 -26.45 -5.14 25.13
CA GLY A 711 -27.75 -5.50 24.56
C GLY A 711 -27.84 -5.39 23.04
N THR A 712 -26.75 -4.93 22.36
CA THR A 712 -26.68 -4.84 20.89
C THR A 712 -25.86 -5.97 20.25
N GLY A 713 -25.20 -6.80 21.05
CA GLY A 713 -24.32 -7.89 20.61
C GLY A 713 -22.86 -7.49 20.49
N HIS A 714 -22.48 -6.28 20.89
CA HIS A 714 -21.08 -5.81 20.88
C HIS A 714 -20.77 -4.90 22.07
N ALA A 715 -19.48 -4.68 22.33
CA ALA A 715 -19.00 -3.73 23.32
C ALA A 715 -19.19 -2.27 22.83
N ASP A 716 -19.32 -1.33 23.79
CA ASP A 716 -19.36 0.09 23.45
C ASP A 716 -18.01 0.59 22.94
N ASP A 717 -18.00 1.29 21.84
CA ASP A 717 -16.81 1.96 21.33
C ASP A 717 -16.32 3.08 22.27
N ILE A 718 -15.01 3.23 22.38
CA ILE A 718 -14.37 4.47 22.81
C ILE A 718 -14.03 5.22 21.54
N THR A 719 -14.32 6.54 21.53
CA THR A 719 -14.11 7.36 20.33
C THR A 719 -13.45 8.69 20.68
N PHE A 720 -12.78 9.26 19.70
CA PHE A 720 -12.40 10.66 19.69
C PHE A 720 -12.83 11.33 18.39
N VAL A 721 -12.92 12.65 18.37
CA VAL A 721 -13.32 13.40 17.18
C VAL A 721 -12.11 14.13 16.61
N LEU A 722 -11.80 13.84 15.33
CA LEU A 722 -10.92 14.63 14.51
C LEU A 722 -11.77 15.79 13.93
N PRO A 723 -11.49 17.06 14.29
CA PRO A 723 -12.33 18.17 13.84
C PRO A 723 -12.15 18.41 12.35
N ALA A 724 -13.21 18.96 11.70
CA ALA A 724 -13.10 19.41 10.33
C ALA A 724 -12.03 20.48 10.17
N VAL A 725 -11.29 20.42 9.07
CA VAL A 725 -10.23 21.37 8.72
C VAL A 725 -10.40 21.84 7.28
N GLY A 726 -10.19 23.12 7.04
CA GLY A 726 -10.23 23.72 5.71
C GLY A 726 -8.85 23.86 5.06
N ALA A 727 -8.81 24.49 3.91
CA ALA A 727 -7.61 24.55 3.04
C ALA A 727 -6.34 25.08 3.72
N ASN A 728 -6.46 25.87 4.77
CA ASN A 728 -5.31 26.42 5.50
C ASN A 728 -4.77 25.48 6.61
N GLY A 729 -5.32 24.28 6.74
CA GLY A 729 -4.88 23.30 7.73
C GLY A 729 -5.17 23.67 9.18
N TYR A 730 -4.64 22.87 10.10
CA TYR A 730 -4.74 23.14 11.53
C TYR A 730 -3.81 24.28 11.97
N ALA A 731 -4.37 25.30 12.62
CA ALA A 731 -3.63 26.45 13.12
C ALA A 731 -4.14 26.90 14.50
N GLY A 732 -3.36 27.74 15.20
CA GLY A 732 -3.71 28.27 16.52
C GLY A 732 -3.95 27.16 17.56
N PRO A 733 -5.06 27.19 18.32
CA PRO A 733 -5.38 26.16 19.30
C PRO A 733 -5.52 24.76 18.72
N ASN A 734 -5.83 24.65 17.43
CA ASN A 734 -5.98 23.39 16.72
C ASN A 734 -4.66 22.84 16.18
N ALA A 735 -3.54 23.57 16.24
CA ALA A 735 -2.21 23.08 15.84
C ALA A 735 -1.79 21.79 16.59
N ARG A 736 -2.42 21.51 17.74
CA ARG A 736 -2.27 20.24 18.47
C ARG A 736 -2.71 18.99 17.66
N TYR A 737 -3.46 19.16 16.60
CA TYR A 737 -3.84 18.06 15.70
C TYR A 737 -2.83 17.85 14.56
N CYS A 738 -1.84 18.73 14.41
CA CYS A 738 -0.70 18.46 13.51
C CYS A 738 0.05 17.21 14.00
N ILE A 739 0.48 16.37 13.06
CA ILE A 739 1.21 15.13 13.36
C ILE A 739 2.68 15.49 13.61
N PRO A 740 3.31 15.09 14.72
CA PRO A 740 4.74 15.30 14.90
C PRO A 740 5.55 14.50 13.87
N ASN A 741 6.58 15.11 13.34
CA ASN A 741 7.50 14.45 12.42
C ASN A 741 8.62 13.73 13.21
N ALA A 742 8.25 12.69 13.94
CA ALA A 742 9.14 11.97 14.83
C ALA A 742 9.43 10.52 14.37
N GLY A 743 8.56 9.94 13.55
CA GLY A 743 8.69 8.55 13.12
C GLY A 743 8.60 7.53 14.25
N ASP A 744 7.83 7.82 15.29
CA ASP A 744 7.60 6.96 16.45
C ASP A 744 6.10 6.95 16.81
N ILE A 745 5.50 5.75 16.84
CA ILE A 745 4.09 5.56 17.20
C ILE A 745 3.78 5.96 18.64
N PHE A 746 4.79 5.97 19.51
CA PHE A 746 4.65 6.34 20.92
C PHE A 746 5.03 7.80 21.22
N ASP A 747 5.33 8.60 20.20
CA ASP A 747 5.57 10.02 20.40
C ASP A 747 4.33 10.72 21.02
N PRO A 748 4.47 11.46 22.15
CA PRO A 748 3.34 12.06 22.84
C PRO A 748 2.55 13.10 22.05
N GLY A 749 3.06 13.53 20.92
CA GLY A 749 2.35 14.43 19.98
C GLY A 749 1.49 13.75 18.96
N MET A 750 1.56 12.43 18.78
CA MET A 750 0.76 11.72 17.79
C MET A 750 -0.75 11.77 18.10
N ARG A 751 -1.57 11.94 17.06
CA ARG A 751 -3.02 12.20 17.15
C ARG A 751 -3.84 11.26 18.02
N PRO A 752 -3.64 9.94 18.05
CA PRO A 752 -4.58 9.06 18.75
C PRO A 752 -4.54 9.11 20.27
N ARG A 753 -3.54 9.77 20.88
CA ARG A 753 -3.36 9.74 22.33
C ARG A 753 -4.16 10.77 23.10
N ARG A 754 -4.86 11.68 22.43
CA ARG A 754 -5.57 12.79 23.10
C ARG A 754 -7.05 12.52 23.34
N GLY A 755 -7.43 11.30 23.47
CA GLY A 755 -8.76 10.86 23.89
C GLY A 755 -8.77 10.17 25.25
N GLU A 756 -7.64 10.14 25.98
CA GLU A 756 -7.58 9.68 27.37
C GLU A 756 -7.84 10.82 28.37
#